data_12093c62ca24b3f0b10c6c140b5ea185
#
_entry.id   12093c62ca24b3f0b10c6c140b5ea185
#
_cell.length_a   1.000
_cell.length_b   1.000
_cell.length_c   1.000
_cell.angle_alpha   90.00
_cell.angle_beta   90.00
_cell.angle_gamma   90.00
#
_symmetry.space_group_name_H-M   'P 1'
#
loop_
_entity.id
_entity.type
_entity.pdbx_description
1 polymer ?
#
loop_
_entity_poly.entity_id
_entity_poly.type
_entity_poly.pdbx_seq_one_letter_code
_entity_poly.pdbx_strand_id
1 'polypeptide(L)'
;TWRLMRLIPTFLEKESFSPLRNYLASSPHSEQYKLYQLSSKIADLFDQYLVYRPEWIFAWEKGEDEQITAQIQKQQPNLNNTLFEQIQGNTKWQGELWRALVVDVKSDVGDATHRAALHNQFLALLADKKAPKKLPSRIFIFGIPALPTAYLNILQAMSSEVDIHLFFNNPCQEYWGDISDLRLDYLRSRQRYQFNKQNENQPLFSEEQLSQLENAQFDVTYQNENLQVGNPLLAAWGKMGRDFLYTLVRDEEHIPTYPVNAYRESKSNSLLGQLQSQILHLENKPLNIAKNDRTLTLHSCHSAMREVEVLHDYLLDLFNQDPNLTPKDVVVMVADINPYTPYIQAVFGQKNGDAPQIPFSLSDNKLSESDVLVSSYLTLLRLKESNFSAEDVLALLDIPAMRERFNLSLADLPLVREWVADSGIRFGLQKNQDGINFNSWQAGLERMMLGYAMREEHGIWQDSLGLNSSYGLKGELAGNLSHFFTALSALHETLQQTHFIEKWQEILTALLSDFFVQNEDTSDTIFYIQEKINELAEHLKTLHFAEELQADVIADVITMKLEDAPNSLKFLAGKVNFCTLLPMRSVPFKVVCLLGMNDADYPRTQTPNSFDLMQYHHQKGDRVRRDDDRYLFLEALLAARDYCYISYVGRSITDNQPKEPSVLV
;
A
#
# COMPACT_ATOMS: atom_id res chain seq x y z
N THR A 1 -3.78 -0.27 17.83
CA THR A 1 -4.40 -1.54 17.45
C THR A 1 -4.61 -2.41 18.69
N TRP A 2 -3.57 -2.89 19.41
CA TRP A 2 -3.66 -3.89 20.48
C TRP A 2 -4.51 -3.45 21.69
N ARG A 3 -4.37 -2.18 22.13
CA ARG A 3 -5.23 -1.62 23.19
C ARG A 3 -6.71 -1.57 22.79
N LEU A 4 -6.99 -1.21 21.54
CA LEU A 4 -8.35 -1.20 21.01
C LEU A 4 -8.93 -2.61 20.93
N MET A 5 -8.13 -3.59 20.54
CA MET A 5 -8.54 -5.00 20.49
C MET A 5 -8.99 -5.51 21.87
N ARG A 6 -8.35 -5.05 22.94
CA ARG A 6 -8.75 -5.35 24.34
C ARG A 6 -9.98 -4.56 24.79
N LEU A 7 -10.08 -3.28 24.37
CA LEU A 7 -11.15 -2.41 24.83
C LEU A 7 -12.49 -2.63 24.12
N ILE A 8 -12.49 -2.82 22.79
CA ILE A 8 -13.73 -2.94 22.01
C ILE A 8 -14.71 -3.98 22.57
N PRO A 9 -14.29 -5.21 22.95
CA PRO A 9 -15.19 -6.23 23.48
C PRO A 9 -15.96 -5.75 24.73
N THR A 10 -15.36 -4.92 25.59
CA THR A 10 -16.00 -4.42 26.82
C THR A 10 -17.13 -3.43 26.55
N PHE A 11 -17.22 -2.90 25.33
CA PHE A 11 -18.23 -1.92 24.92
C PHE A 11 -19.34 -2.51 24.04
N LEU A 12 -19.19 -3.74 23.53
CA LEU A 12 -20.13 -4.32 22.56
C LEU A 12 -21.57 -4.46 23.07
N GLU A 13 -21.79 -4.53 24.38
CA GLU A 13 -23.14 -4.57 24.96
C GLU A 13 -23.88 -3.24 24.86
N LYS A 14 -23.17 -2.12 24.72
CA LYS A 14 -23.79 -0.80 24.62
C LYS A 14 -24.48 -0.62 23.27
N GLU A 15 -25.63 0.09 23.29
CA GLU A 15 -26.40 0.37 22.06
C GLU A 15 -25.63 1.20 21.04
N SER A 16 -24.77 2.14 21.49
CA SER A 16 -23.92 2.94 20.61
C SER A 16 -22.94 2.10 19.80
N PHE A 17 -22.58 0.90 20.25
CA PHE A 17 -21.66 -0.03 19.59
C PHE A 17 -22.37 -1.09 18.74
N SER A 18 -23.69 -1.00 18.54
CA SER A 18 -24.44 -1.96 17.71
C SER A 18 -23.89 -2.16 16.31
N PRO A 19 -23.36 -1.13 15.57
CA PRO A 19 -22.75 -1.35 14.26
C PRO A 19 -21.52 -2.26 14.32
N LEU A 20 -20.66 -2.08 15.34
CA LEU A 20 -19.45 -2.88 15.53
C LEU A 20 -19.80 -4.31 15.93
N ARG A 21 -20.75 -4.50 16.84
CA ARG A 21 -21.28 -5.81 17.23
C ARG A 21 -21.83 -6.58 16.02
N ASN A 22 -22.63 -5.94 15.18
CA ASN A 22 -23.19 -6.55 13.98
C ASN A 22 -22.11 -6.95 12.97
N TYR A 23 -21.08 -6.11 12.82
CA TYR A 23 -19.94 -6.42 11.96
C TYR A 23 -19.18 -7.66 12.45
N LEU A 24 -18.87 -7.74 13.73
CA LEU A 24 -18.14 -8.87 14.31
C LEU A 24 -18.94 -10.18 14.21
N ALA A 25 -20.26 -10.13 14.40
CA ALA A 25 -21.14 -11.31 14.32
C ALA A 25 -21.37 -11.83 12.89
N SER A 26 -21.07 -11.09 11.85
CA SER A 26 -21.63 -11.31 10.48
C SER A 26 -20.77 -12.13 9.51
N SER A 27 -19.78 -12.95 9.91
CA SER A 27 -18.88 -13.57 8.91
C SER A 27 -18.33 -14.95 9.28
N PRO A 28 -17.88 -15.74 8.30
CA PRO A 28 -17.21 -17.04 8.50
C PRO A 28 -15.79 -16.94 9.11
N HIS A 29 -15.16 -15.76 9.08
CA HIS A 29 -13.84 -15.58 9.70
C HIS A 29 -13.91 -15.55 11.22
N SER A 30 -12.81 -15.86 11.88
CA SER A 30 -12.75 -15.82 13.34
C SER A 30 -13.07 -14.42 13.87
N GLU A 31 -13.84 -14.36 14.95
CA GLU A 31 -14.22 -13.08 15.59
C GLU A 31 -12.98 -12.29 16.02
N GLN A 32 -11.94 -12.96 16.51
CA GLN A 32 -10.69 -12.31 16.93
C GLN A 32 -9.92 -11.70 15.75
N TYR A 33 -9.87 -12.37 14.60
CA TYR A 33 -9.22 -11.83 13.41
C TYR A 33 -9.91 -10.57 12.90
N LYS A 34 -11.26 -10.57 12.84
CA LYS A 34 -12.00 -9.37 12.50
C LYS A 34 -11.84 -8.24 13.51
N LEU A 35 -11.81 -8.58 14.81
CA LEU A 35 -11.57 -7.61 15.87
C LEU A 35 -10.19 -6.97 15.71
N TYR A 36 -9.17 -7.74 15.34
CA TYR A 36 -7.84 -7.21 15.04
C TYR A 36 -7.88 -6.25 13.83
N GLN A 37 -8.49 -6.66 12.72
CA GLN A 37 -8.61 -5.82 11.52
C GLN A 37 -9.39 -4.52 11.79
N LEU A 38 -10.50 -4.61 12.49
CA LEU A 38 -11.30 -3.45 12.89
C LEU A 38 -10.51 -2.52 13.81
N SER A 39 -9.82 -3.08 14.81
CA SER A 39 -8.98 -2.32 15.73
C SER A 39 -7.83 -1.61 15.01
N SER A 40 -7.25 -2.23 14.00
CA SER A 40 -6.23 -1.61 13.16
C SER A 40 -6.81 -0.43 12.35
N LYS A 41 -7.96 -0.60 11.71
CA LYS A 41 -8.62 0.47 10.94
C LYS A 41 -9.05 1.65 11.83
N ILE A 42 -9.55 1.37 13.03
CA ILE A 42 -9.91 2.43 13.98
C ILE A 42 -8.65 3.15 14.49
N ALA A 43 -7.56 2.43 14.76
CA ALA A 43 -6.29 3.03 15.18
C ALA A 43 -5.74 3.97 14.10
N ASP A 44 -5.72 3.54 12.85
CA ASP A 44 -5.30 4.36 11.70
C ASP A 44 -6.17 5.61 11.56
N LEU A 45 -7.48 5.46 11.76
CA LEU A 45 -8.42 6.57 11.69
C LEU A 45 -8.20 7.58 12.83
N PHE A 46 -8.00 7.11 14.05
CA PHE A 46 -7.70 7.99 15.19
C PHE A 46 -6.35 8.71 15.00
N ASP A 47 -5.33 8.06 14.41
CA ASP A 47 -4.07 8.75 14.08
C ASP A 47 -4.29 9.84 13.03
N GLN A 48 -5.14 9.61 12.03
CA GLN A 48 -5.54 10.65 11.08
C GLN A 48 -6.26 11.82 11.76
N TYR A 49 -7.19 11.55 12.68
CA TYR A 49 -7.88 12.63 13.42
C TYR A 49 -6.91 13.42 14.30
N LEU A 50 -5.94 12.78 14.94
CA LEU A 50 -4.89 13.46 15.70
C LEU A 50 -4.08 14.47 14.87
N VAL A 51 -3.96 14.21 13.56
CA VAL A 51 -3.19 15.06 12.64
C VAL A 51 -4.07 16.10 11.95
N TYR A 52 -5.25 15.70 11.44
CA TYR A 52 -6.08 16.53 10.56
C TYR A 52 -7.28 17.16 11.26
N ARG A 53 -7.71 16.61 12.42
CA ARG A 53 -8.89 17.06 13.21
C ARG A 53 -8.62 17.03 14.72
N PRO A 54 -7.52 17.64 15.19
CA PRO A 54 -7.20 17.64 16.62
C PRO A 54 -8.33 18.23 17.47
N GLU A 55 -9.12 19.16 16.92
CA GLU A 55 -10.29 19.74 17.57
C GLU A 55 -11.38 18.71 17.89
N TRP A 56 -11.56 17.66 17.08
CA TRP A 56 -12.49 16.58 17.36
C TRP A 56 -12.02 15.72 18.53
N ILE A 57 -10.73 15.44 18.57
CA ILE A 57 -10.11 14.69 19.68
C ILE A 57 -10.32 15.42 21.01
N PHE A 58 -10.08 16.73 21.06
CA PHE A 58 -10.31 17.53 22.25
C PHE A 58 -11.80 17.67 22.62
N ALA A 59 -12.69 17.73 21.64
CA ALA A 59 -14.14 17.71 21.88
C ALA A 59 -14.57 16.39 22.52
N TRP A 60 -14.09 15.25 22.01
CA TRP A 60 -14.37 13.93 22.61
C TRP A 60 -13.84 13.81 24.04
N GLU A 61 -12.64 14.32 24.33
CA GLU A 61 -12.08 14.31 25.70
C GLU A 61 -12.92 15.10 26.70
N LYS A 62 -13.56 16.18 26.22
CA LYS A 62 -14.48 17.00 27.03
C LYS A 62 -15.91 16.43 27.11
N GLY A 63 -16.24 15.41 26.31
CA GLY A 63 -17.59 14.88 26.19
C GLY A 63 -18.53 15.73 25.32
N GLU A 64 -17.97 16.58 24.46
CA GLU A 64 -18.70 17.51 23.59
C GLU A 64 -18.93 16.90 22.20
N ASP A 65 -19.36 15.64 22.14
CA ASP A 65 -19.50 14.84 20.91
C ASP A 65 -20.41 15.52 19.87
N GLU A 66 -21.44 16.26 20.32
CA GLU A 66 -22.41 16.98 19.48
C GLU A 66 -21.78 18.12 18.67
N GLN A 67 -20.67 18.70 19.13
CA GLN A 67 -20.00 19.77 18.38
C GLN A 67 -19.48 19.28 17.03
N ILE A 68 -18.99 18.03 16.96
CA ILE A 68 -18.48 17.43 15.73
C ILE A 68 -19.62 17.25 14.72
N THR A 69 -20.74 16.70 15.20
CA THR A 69 -21.93 16.51 14.37
C THR A 69 -22.46 17.84 13.83
N ALA A 70 -22.48 18.89 14.68
CA ALA A 70 -22.88 20.23 14.27
C ALA A 70 -21.93 20.86 13.24
N GLN A 71 -20.60 20.64 13.35
CA GLN A 71 -19.63 21.09 12.35
C GLN A 71 -19.84 20.42 11.00
N ILE A 72 -20.08 19.10 10.99
CA ILE A 72 -20.38 18.34 9.77
C ILE A 72 -21.67 18.84 9.12
N GLN A 73 -22.73 19.02 9.92
CA GLN A 73 -24.02 19.51 9.43
C GLN A 73 -23.92 20.92 8.83
N LYS A 74 -23.12 21.80 9.46
CA LYS A 74 -22.87 23.16 8.94
C LYS A 74 -22.21 23.13 7.56
N GLN A 75 -21.32 22.20 7.32
CA GLN A 75 -20.63 22.05 6.04
C GLN A 75 -21.51 21.37 4.98
N GLN A 76 -22.41 20.46 5.43
CA GLN A 76 -23.34 19.72 4.57
C GLN A 76 -24.78 19.90 5.05
N PRO A 77 -25.42 21.05 4.77
CA PRO A 77 -26.75 21.34 5.28
C PRO A 77 -27.87 20.45 4.70
N ASN A 78 -27.63 19.75 3.60
CA ASN A 78 -28.61 18.93 2.89
C ASN A 78 -28.45 17.41 3.19
N LEU A 79 -27.88 17.02 4.32
CA LEU A 79 -27.81 15.63 4.74
C LEU A 79 -29.22 15.07 4.96
N ASN A 80 -29.51 13.86 4.45
CA ASN A 80 -30.75 13.19 4.77
C ASN A 80 -30.73 12.69 6.25
N ASN A 81 -31.90 12.51 6.84
CA ASN A 81 -32.04 12.13 8.24
C ASN A 81 -31.33 10.82 8.60
N THR A 82 -31.41 9.83 7.73
CA THR A 82 -30.77 8.50 7.96
C THR A 82 -29.24 8.62 8.02
N LEU A 83 -28.64 9.39 7.12
CA LEU A 83 -27.19 9.62 7.10
C LEU A 83 -26.75 10.47 8.30
N PHE A 84 -27.57 11.46 8.68
CA PHE A 84 -27.31 12.27 9.88
C PHE A 84 -27.32 11.42 11.16
N GLU A 85 -28.32 10.53 11.33
CA GLU A 85 -28.37 9.59 12.45
C GLU A 85 -27.16 8.65 12.46
N GLN A 86 -26.71 8.18 11.30
CA GLN A 86 -25.53 7.34 11.17
C GLN A 86 -24.25 8.11 11.58
N ILE A 87 -24.09 9.36 11.14
CA ILE A 87 -22.96 10.22 11.53
C ILE A 87 -22.98 10.45 13.04
N GLN A 88 -24.13 10.76 13.61
CA GLN A 88 -24.28 10.96 15.06
C GLN A 88 -23.93 9.69 15.84
N GLY A 89 -24.40 8.52 15.37
CA GLY A 89 -24.03 7.22 15.95
C GLY A 89 -22.53 6.97 15.91
N ASN A 90 -21.90 7.21 14.74
CA ASN A 90 -20.45 7.07 14.57
C ASN A 90 -19.66 8.01 15.45
N THR A 91 -20.08 9.26 15.59
CA THR A 91 -19.42 10.24 16.46
C THR A 91 -19.45 9.79 17.90
N LYS A 92 -20.60 9.27 18.35
CA LYS A 92 -20.81 8.86 19.72
C LYS A 92 -19.95 7.66 20.14
N TRP A 93 -19.98 6.54 19.40
CA TRP A 93 -19.18 5.38 19.79
C TRP A 93 -17.68 5.62 19.66
N GLN A 94 -17.24 6.41 18.67
CA GLN A 94 -15.84 6.78 18.53
C GLN A 94 -15.37 7.64 19.70
N GLY A 95 -16.16 8.63 20.13
CA GLY A 95 -15.86 9.45 21.28
C GLY A 95 -15.79 8.64 22.58
N GLU A 96 -16.75 7.72 22.80
CA GLU A 96 -16.71 6.81 23.95
C GLU A 96 -15.45 5.92 23.94
N LEU A 97 -15.10 5.36 22.78
CA LEU A 97 -13.92 4.50 22.62
C LEU A 97 -12.62 5.29 22.81
N TRP A 98 -12.56 6.52 22.29
CA TRP A 98 -11.40 7.41 22.47
C TRP A 98 -11.17 7.73 23.93
N ARG A 99 -12.19 8.14 24.68
CA ARG A 99 -12.11 8.39 26.12
C ARG A 99 -11.61 7.18 26.90
N ALA A 100 -12.11 5.98 26.56
CA ALA A 100 -11.65 4.76 27.19
C ALA A 100 -10.17 4.47 26.89
N LEU A 101 -9.75 4.68 25.63
CA LEU A 101 -8.36 4.51 25.20
C LEU A 101 -7.43 5.46 25.97
N VAL A 102 -7.81 6.73 26.15
CA VAL A 102 -7.04 7.71 26.92
C VAL A 102 -6.90 7.30 28.39
N VAL A 103 -7.97 6.81 29.01
CA VAL A 103 -7.95 6.28 30.38
C VAL A 103 -7.04 5.07 30.50
N ASP A 104 -7.12 4.13 29.57
CA ASP A 104 -6.29 2.92 29.53
C ASP A 104 -4.80 3.26 29.40
N VAL A 105 -4.45 4.18 28.49
CA VAL A 105 -3.06 4.64 28.32
C VAL A 105 -2.53 5.33 29.60
N LYS A 106 -3.34 6.20 30.22
CA LYS A 106 -2.93 6.88 31.46
C LYS A 106 -2.74 5.91 32.62
N SER A 107 -3.53 4.87 32.73
CA SER A 107 -3.40 3.87 33.79
C SER A 107 -2.12 3.04 33.66
N ASP A 108 -1.60 2.86 32.45
CA ASP A 108 -0.46 2.02 32.16
C ASP A 108 0.87 2.80 32.13
N VAL A 109 0.88 3.96 31.50
CA VAL A 109 2.11 4.76 31.24
C VAL A 109 2.16 6.05 32.10
N GLY A 110 1.15 6.34 32.88
CA GLY A 110 1.05 7.57 33.68
C GLY A 110 0.60 8.78 32.84
N ASP A 111 1.24 9.94 32.99
CA ASP A 111 0.89 11.18 32.28
C ASP A 111 1.22 11.16 30.77
N ALA A 112 0.98 10.04 30.10
CA ALA A 112 1.17 9.95 28.67
C ALA A 112 0.17 10.87 27.95
N THR A 113 0.70 11.80 27.18
CA THR A 113 -0.06 12.72 26.35
C THR A 113 -0.04 12.28 24.89
N HIS A 114 -1.20 12.30 24.23
CA HIS A 114 -1.28 12.00 22.80
C HIS A 114 -0.65 13.14 21.95
N ARG A 115 -0.35 12.84 20.67
CA ARG A 115 0.34 13.73 19.74
C ARG A 115 -0.27 15.15 19.69
N ALA A 116 -1.60 15.28 19.62
CA ALA A 116 -2.26 16.58 19.54
C ALA A 116 -2.09 17.41 20.83
N ALA A 117 -2.11 16.77 22.01
CA ALA A 117 -1.84 17.46 23.27
C ALA A 117 -0.37 17.86 23.43
N LEU A 118 0.59 16.99 23.02
CA LEU A 118 2.00 17.34 22.95
C LEU A 118 2.24 18.52 22.01
N HIS A 119 1.56 18.54 20.85
CA HIS A 119 1.60 19.65 19.92
C HIS A 119 1.19 20.97 20.58
N ASN A 120 0.04 21.00 21.25
CA ASN A 120 -0.43 22.21 21.94
C ASN A 120 0.49 22.63 23.10
N GLN A 121 1.01 21.67 23.87
CA GLN A 121 1.99 21.96 24.93
C GLN A 121 3.28 22.56 24.36
N PHE A 122 3.77 22.02 23.24
CA PHE A 122 4.97 22.52 22.59
C PHE A 122 4.77 23.95 22.05
N LEU A 123 3.63 24.23 21.41
CA LEU A 123 3.27 25.59 20.98
C LEU A 123 3.19 26.57 22.14
N ALA A 124 2.61 26.16 23.28
CA ALA A 124 2.53 26.98 24.48
C ALA A 124 3.94 27.28 25.05
N LEU A 125 4.85 26.29 25.07
CA LEU A 125 6.23 26.48 25.52
C LEU A 125 6.99 27.49 24.66
N LEU A 126 6.77 27.43 23.32
CA LEU A 126 7.40 28.36 22.36
C LEU A 126 6.83 29.79 22.58
N ALA A 127 5.53 29.92 22.77
CA ALA A 127 4.88 31.23 23.03
C ALA A 127 5.39 31.89 24.31
N ASP A 128 5.65 31.10 25.36
CA ASP A 128 6.22 31.57 26.64
C ASP A 128 7.72 31.90 26.58
N LYS A 129 8.35 31.81 25.42
CA LYS A 129 9.81 31.95 25.23
C LYS A 129 10.63 31.02 26.12
N LYS A 130 10.07 29.89 26.49
CA LYS A 130 10.73 28.79 27.22
C LYS A 130 11.23 27.69 26.28
N ALA A 131 11.70 28.10 25.09
CA ALA A 131 12.21 27.17 24.10
C ALA A 131 13.28 26.24 24.70
N PRO A 132 13.29 24.94 24.34
CA PRO A 132 14.32 24.01 24.79
C PRO A 132 15.70 24.53 24.41
N LYS A 133 16.65 24.54 25.34
CA LYS A 133 18.04 25.00 25.12
C LYS A 133 18.83 24.21 24.06
N LYS A 134 18.24 23.18 23.45
CA LYS A 134 18.86 22.25 22.49
C LYS A 134 18.21 22.29 21.10
N LEU A 135 17.53 23.37 20.73
CA LEU A 135 17.04 23.49 19.35
C LEU A 135 18.22 23.66 18.39
N PRO A 136 18.17 23.05 17.18
CA PRO A 136 19.17 23.30 16.15
C PRO A 136 19.05 24.74 15.65
N SER A 137 20.15 25.33 15.19
CA SER A 137 20.15 26.70 14.64
C SER A 137 19.40 26.78 13.30
N ARG A 138 19.34 25.67 12.54
CA ARG A 138 18.71 25.59 11.22
C ARG A 138 18.02 24.26 10.99
N ILE A 139 16.89 24.29 10.26
CA ILE A 139 16.16 23.12 9.77
C ILE A 139 15.93 23.29 8.27
N PHE A 140 16.26 22.25 7.50
CA PHE A 140 16.02 22.19 6.07
C PHE A 140 15.00 21.10 5.77
N ILE A 141 13.93 21.44 5.05
CA ILE A 141 12.81 20.53 4.71
C ILE A 141 12.78 20.39 3.20
N PHE A 142 13.02 19.17 2.70
CA PHE A 142 13.07 18.85 1.27
C PHE A 142 12.05 17.76 0.89
N GLY A 143 11.60 17.80 -0.37
CA GLY A 143 10.88 16.70 -0.98
C GLY A 143 9.49 16.45 -0.42
N ILE A 144 8.95 17.40 0.34
CA ILE A 144 7.61 17.30 0.92
C ILE A 144 6.68 18.21 0.11
N PRO A 145 5.73 17.64 -0.63
CA PRO A 145 4.83 18.41 -1.50
C PRO A 145 3.65 19.04 -0.77
N ALA A 146 3.33 18.54 0.41
CA ALA A 146 2.29 19.06 1.30
C ALA A 146 2.57 18.66 2.75
N LEU A 147 2.30 19.56 3.69
CA LEU A 147 2.34 19.32 5.12
C LEU A 147 0.98 19.59 5.73
N PRO A 148 0.50 18.76 6.66
CA PRO A 148 -0.66 19.09 7.46
C PRO A 148 -0.49 20.43 8.18
N THR A 149 -1.58 21.19 8.33
CA THR A 149 -1.57 22.51 8.97
C THR A 149 -0.97 22.49 10.37
N ALA A 150 -1.19 21.39 11.13
CA ALA A 150 -0.59 21.21 12.44
C ALA A 150 0.94 21.30 12.42
N TYR A 151 1.61 20.65 11.46
CA TYR A 151 3.07 20.74 11.35
C TYR A 151 3.55 22.10 10.89
N LEU A 152 2.82 22.78 9.98
CA LEU A 152 3.13 24.15 9.58
C LEU A 152 3.07 25.10 10.76
N ASN A 153 2.08 24.97 11.64
CA ASN A 153 1.95 25.79 12.85
C ASN A 153 3.15 25.60 13.79
N ILE A 154 3.67 24.35 13.93
CA ILE A 154 4.89 24.12 14.72
C ILE A 154 6.10 24.82 14.08
N LEU A 155 6.28 24.63 12.76
CA LEU A 155 7.41 25.25 12.05
C LEU A 155 7.36 26.77 12.14
N GLN A 156 6.18 27.36 12.00
CA GLN A 156 5.97 28.78 12.15
C GLN A 156 6.28 29.26 13.58
N ALA A 157 5.82 28.57 14.61
CA ALA A 157 6.12 28.92 15.98
C ALA A 157 7.63 28.77 16.30
N MET A 158 8.29 27.76 15.71
CA MET A 158 9.75 27.55 15.86
C MET A 158 10.57 28.58 15.11
N SER A 159 10.06 29.21 14.07
CA SER A 159 10.81 30.16 13.23
C SER A 159 11.29 31.41 13.99
N SER A 160 10.71 31.68 15.18
CA SER A 160 11.21 32.72 16.08
C SER A 160 12.59 32.41 16.69
N GLU A 161 12.99 31.14 16.78
CA GLU A 161 14.20 30.66 17.43
C GLU A 161 15.13 29.88 16.49
N VAL A 162 14.63 29.43 15.35
CA VAL A 162 15.32 28.53 14.41
C VAL A 162 15.13 29.00 12.97
N ASP A 163 16.22 29.08 12.21
CA ASP A 163 16.14 29.35 10.76
C ASP A 163 15.52 28.15 10.04
N ILE A 164 14.30 28.27 9.51
CA ILE A 164 13.60 27.19 8.82
C ILE A 164 13.61 27.45 7.31
N HIS A 165 14.16 26.51 6.57
CA HIS A 165 14.24 26.54 5.11
C HIS A 165 13.34 25.45 4.53
N LEU A 166 12.19 25.83 3.96
CA LEU A 166 11.26 24.93 3.28
C LEU A 166 11.48 24.99 1.77
N PHE A 167 11.89 23.88 1.17
CA PHE A 167 12.10 23.75 -0.26
C PHE A 167 10.88 23.07 -0.89
N PHE A 168 9.92 23.88 -1.29
CA PHE A 168 8.73 23.43 -2.00
C PHE A 168 9.02 23.38 -3.51
N ASN A 169 8.80 22.22 -4.13
CA ASN A 169 8.90 22.08 -5.57
C ASN A 169 7.65 22.67 -6.23
N ASN A 170 7.66 23.97 -6.45
CA ASN A 170 6.56 24.67 -7.07
C ASN A 170 6.60 24.50 -8.61
N PRO A 171 5.57 23.90 -9.24
CA PRO A 171 5.53 23.67 -10.70
C PRO A 171 5.37 24.93 -11.54
N CYS A 172 4.88 26.04 -10.96
CA CYS A 172 4.56 27.26 -11.67
C CYS A 172 5.19 28.47 -10.99
N GLN A 173 5.72 29.40 -11.78
CA GLN A 173 6.31 30.62 -11.24
C GLN A 173 5.25 31.68 -10.90
N GLU A 174 4.08 31.60 -11.53
CA GLU A 174 2.94 32.47 -11.24
C GLU A 174 2.16 31.90 -10.04
N TYR A 175 1.40 32.76 -9.36
CA TYR A 175 0.50 32.29 -8.31
C TYR A 175 -0.66 31.49 -8.90
N TRP A 176 -0.81 30.26 -8.46
CA TRP A 176 -1.83 29.33 -8.97
C TRP A 176 -2.70 28.70 -7.86
N GLY A 177 -2.67 29.30 -6.66
CA GLY A 177 -3.49 28.83 -5.53
C GLY A 177 -5.00 28.91 -5.74
N ASP A 178 -5.45 29.76 -6.66
CA ASP A 178 -6.88 30.01 -6.93
C ASP A 178 -7.39 29.40 -8.24
N ILE A 179 -6.54 28.69 -9.01
CA ILE A 179 -7.01 28.03 -10.24
C ILE A 179 -7.94 26.88 -9.92
N SER A 180 -9.02 26.74 -10.68
CA SER A 180 -9.97 25.63 -10.52
C SER A 180 -10.10 24.83 -11.81
N ASP A 181 -10.40 23.54 -11.68
CA ASP A 181 -10.80 22.70 -12.80
C ASP A 181 -12.30 22.92 -13.06
N LEU A 182 -12.61 23.85 -13.94
CA LEU A 182 -13.99 24.19 -14.30
C LEU A 182 -14.83 22.99 -14.73
N ARG A 183 -14.21 22.01 -15.39
CA ARG A 183 -14.91 20.80 -15.83
C ARG A 183 -15.36 19.94 -14.66
N LEU A 184 -14.51 19.78 -13.66
CA LEU A 184 -14.86 19.04 -12.44
C LEU A 184 -15.88 19.81 -11.60
N ASP A 185 -15.78 21.12 -11.51
CA ASP A 185 -16.72 21.96 -10.77
C ASP A 185 -18.10 21.98 -11.46
N TYR A 186 -18.13 22.00 -12.78
CA TYR A 186 -19.36 21.82 -13.55
C TYR A 186 -20.00 20.44 -13.34
N LEU A 187 -19.24 19.37 -13.43
CA LEU A 187 -19.75 18.00 -13.20
C LEU A 187 -20.28 17.82 -11.77
N ARG A 188 -19.61 18.37 -10.78
CA ARG A 188 -20.05 18.36 -9.38
C ARG A 188 -21.33 19.15 -9.18
N SER A 189 -21.43 20.32 -9.81
CA SER A 189 -22.62 21.17 -9.75
C SER A 189 -23.81 20.48 -10.43
N ARG A 190 -23.58 19.81 -11.57
CA ARG A 190 -24.61 19.02 -12.27
C ARG A 190 -25.09 17.83 -11.46
N GLN A 191 -24.20 17.11 -10.81
CA GLN A 191 -24.57 15.99 -9.92
C GLN A 191 -25.36 16.48 -8.71
N ARG A 192 -24.97 17.59 -8.08
CA ARG A 192 -25.72 18.21 -6.97
C ARG A 192 -27.11 18.66 -7.43
N TYR A 193 -27.20 19.24 -8.61
CA TYR A 193 -28.49 19.65 -9.20
C TYR A 193 -29.41 18.46 -9.44
N GLN A 194 -28.92 17.36 -10.03
CA GLN A 194 -29.72 16.16 -10.28
C GLN A 194 -30.19 15.52 -8.96
N PHE A 195 -29.30 15.47 -7.96
CA PHE A 195 -29.62 14.97 -6.64
C PHE A 195 -30.70 15.83 -5.94
N ASN A 196 -30.59 17.15 -6.00
CA ASN A 196 -31.55 18.07 -5.41
C ASN A 196 -32.92 18.01 -6.12
N LYS A 197 -32.91 17.86 -7.45
CA LYS A 197 -34.15 17.69 -8.25
C LYS A 197 -34.89 16.39 -7.90
N GLN A 198 -34.17 15.32 -7.61
CA GLN A 198 -34.76 14.02 -7.18
C GLN A 198 -35.34 14.06 -5.77
N ASN A 199 -34.82 14.94 -4.90
CA ASN A 199 -35.21 15.05 -3.50
C ASN A 199 -36.12 16.24 -3.17
N GLU A 200 -36.78 16.84 -4.19
CA GLU A 200 -37.71 18.00 -4.04
C GLU A 200 -37.10 19.25 -3.38
N ASN A 201 -35.79 19.33 -3.22
CA ASN A 201 -35.11 20.52 -2.73
C ASN A 201 -34.98 21.57 -3.84
N GLN A 202 -35.06 22.86 -3.49
CA GLN A 202 -34.90 23.95 -4.48
C GLN A 202 -33.55 23.84 -5.21
N PRO A 203 -33.53 23.86 -6.56
CA PRO A 203 -32.30 23.74 -7.31
C PRO A 203 -31.41 24.96 -7.08
N LEU A 204 -30.07 24.68 -6.90
CA LEU A 204 -29.05 25.73 -6.76
C LEU A 204 -28.92 26.65 -7.97
N PHE A 205 -29.40 26.22 -9.15
CA PHE A 205 -29.41 26.98 -10.41
C PHE A 205 -30.78 26.92 -11.05
N SER A 206 -31.20 28.00 -11.72
CA SER A 206 -32.41 28.03 -12.55
C SER A 206 -32.22 27.16 -13.80
N GLU A 207 -33.34 26.68 -14.40
CA GLU A 207 -33.30 25.96 -15.69
C GLU A 207 -32.66 26.79 -16.82
N GLU A 208 -32.79 28.10 -16.77
CA GLU A 208 -32.13 29.03 -17.71
C GLU A 208 -30.61 29.07 -17.49
N GLN A 209 -30.13 29.07 -16.27
CA GLN A 209 -28.70 29.04 -15.96
C GLN A 209 -28.09 27.71 -16.37
N LEU A 210 -28.83 26.59 -16.24
CA LEU A 210 -28.39 25.28 -16.67
C LEU A 210 -28.38 25.14 -18.20
N SER A 211 -29.40 25.65 -18.88
CA SER A 211 -29.42 25.66 -20.36
C SER A 211 -28.32 26.55 -20.94
N GLN A 212 -27.96 27.63 -20.26
CA GLN A 212 -26.80 28.47 -20.63
C GLN A 212 -25.47 27.73 -20.40
N LEU A 213 -25.35 26.91 -19.34
CA LEU A 213 -24.18 26.04 -19.07
C LEU A 213 -24.11 24.81 -20.00
N GLU A 214 -25.26 24.27 -20.42
CA GLU A 214 -25.33 23.16 -21.38
C GLU A 214 -25.10 23.60 -22.83
N ASN A 215 -25.53 24.81 -23.19
CA ASN A 215 -25.35 25.42 -24.52
C ASN A 215 -24.01 26.16 -24.66
N ALA A 216 -23.30 26.44 -23.58
CA ALA A 216 -21.91 26.84 -23.65
C ALA A 216 -21.13 25.63 -24.17
N GLN A 217 -21.05 25.47 -25.50
CA GLN A 217 -19.95 24.73 -26.10
C GLN A 217 -18.72 25.20 -25.37
N PHE A 218 -17.94 24.26 -24.83
CA PHE A 218 -16.69 24.53 -24.14
C PHE A 218 -15.72 25.20 -25.12
N ASP A 219 -16.01 26.44 -25.45
CA ASP A 219 -15.08 27.33 -26.12
C ASP A 219 -14.09 27.75 -25.03
N VAL A 220 -12.86 27.33 -25.17
CA VAL A 220 -11.73 27.60 -24.29
C VAL A 220 -11.47 29.12 -24.10
N THR A 221 -12.28 29.94 -24.76
CA THR A 221 -12.20 31.41 -24.77
C THR A 221 -13.12 32.11 -23.75
N TYR A 222 -13.86 31.41 -22.89
CA TYR A 222 -14.65 32.07 -21.85
C TYR A 222 -13.72 32.56 -20.71
N GLN A 223 -13.13 33.71 -20.95
CA GLN A 223 -12.55 34.60 -19.94
C GLN A 223 -13.68 35.22 -19.11
N ASN A 224 -14.23 34.48 -18.17
CA ASN A 224 -14.92 35.09 -17.07
C ASN A 224 -13.84 35.65 -16.12
N GLU A 225 -13.81 36.97 -15.97
CA GLU A 225 -12.80 37.73 -15.24
C GLU A 225 -12.59 37.29 -13.76
N ASN A 226 -13.41 36.39 -13.26
CA ASN A 226 -13.35 35.85 -11.88
C ASN A 226 -12.96 34.39 -11.77
N LEU A 227 -12.71 33.66 -12.85
CA LEU A 227 -12.30 32.27 -12.85
C LEU A 227 -11.09 32.11 -13.79
N GLN A 228 -9.90 32.32 -13.27
CA GLN A 228 -8.68 32.06 -14.02
C GLN A 228 -8.53 30.55 -14.20
N VAL A 229 -8.78 30.04 -15.39
CA VAL A 229 -8.61 28.64 -15.73
C VAL A 229 -7.14 28.23 -15.71
N GLY A 230 -6.25 29.16 -16.02
CA GLY A 230 -4.82 28.89 -16.07
C GLY A 230 -4.47 27.70 -16.98
N ASN A 231 -3.48 26.92 -16.59
CA ASN A 231 -3.10 25.71 -17.30
C ASN A 231 -4.02 24.54 -16.89
N PRO A 232 -4.71 23.86 -17.85
CA PRO A 232 -5.68 22.81 -17.55
C PRO A 232 -5.04 21.56 -16.88
N LEU A 233 -3.80 21.22 -17.22
CA LEU A 233 -3.09 20.11 -16.61
C LEU A 233 -2.76 20.41 -15.14
N LEU A 234 -2.27 21.60 -14.87
CA LEU A 234 -2.00 22.05 -13.51
C LEU A 234 -3.27 22.15 -12.67
N ALA A 235 -4.38 22.60 -13.26
CA ALA A 235 -5.68 22.65 -12.60
C ALA A 235 -6.21 21.26 -12.24
N ALA A 236 -6.08 20.27 -13.15
CA ALA A 236 -6.58 18.91 -12.97
C ALA A 236 -5.70 18.07 -12.03
N TRP A 237 -4.38 18.21 -12.11
CA TRP A 237 -3.43 17.36 -11.37
C TRP A 237 -2.83 18.05 -10.14
N GLY A 238 -2.86 19.38 -10.09
CA GLY A 238 -2.14 20.19 -9.12
C GLY A 238 -2.83 20.37 -7.75
N LYS A 239 -4.02 19.81 -7.51
CA LYS A 239 -4.84 20.14 -6.33
C LYS A 239 -4.07 20.10 -5.02
N MET A 240 -3.27 19.05 -4.76
CA MET A 240 -2.52 18.92 -3.51
C MET A 240 -1.48 20.04 -3.33
N GLY A 241 -0.67 20.31 -4.36
CA GLY A 241 0.31 21.40 -4.32
C GLY A 241 -0.34 22.77 -4.26
N ARG A 242 -1.50 22.96 -4.91
CA ARG A 242 -2.31 24.18 -4.86
C ARG A 242 -2.82 24.47 -3.45
N ASP A 243 -3.40 23.46 -2.79
CA ASP A 243 -3.91 23.59 -1.42
C ASP A 243 -2.77 23.92 -0.45
N PHE A 244 -1.58 23.32 -0.69
CA PHE A 244 -0.39 23.61 0.10
C PHE A 244 0.14 25.03 -0.15
N LEU A 245 0.26 25.47 -1.41
CA LEU A 245 0.64 26.84 -1.78
C LEU A 245 -0.29 27.86 -1.14
N TYR A 246 -1.61 27.61 -1.23
CA TYR A 246 -2.61 28.46 -0.60
C TYR A 246 -2.39 28.58 0.90
N THR A 247 -2.09 27.47 1.58
CA THR A 247 -1.83 27.45 3.01
C THR A 247 -0.55 28.23 3.37
N LEU A 248 0.49 28.14 2.55
CA LEU A 248 1.76 28.86 2.76
C LEU A 248 1.60 30.37 2.57
N VAL A 249 0.78 30.80 1.59
CA VAL A 249 0.62 32.22 1.26
C VAL A 249 -0.40 32.92 2.13
N ARG A 250 -1.43 32.18 2.66
CA ARG A 250 -2.49 32.76 3.48
C ARG A 250 -1.98 33.49 4.73
N ASP A 251 -0.87 33.05 5.29
CA ASP A 251 -0.30 33.59 6.51
C ASP A 251 0.91 34.52 6.25
N GLU A 252 1.00 35.14 5.06
CA GLU A 252 2.11 36.03 4.65
C GLU A 252 2.36 37.20 5.60
N GLU A 253 1.35 37.68 6.32
CA GLU A 253 1.56 38.74 7.34
C GLU A 253 2.49 38.32 8.48
N HIS A 254 2.73 37.00 8.64
CA HIS A 254 3.50 36.45 9.76
C HIS A 254 4.74 35.64 9.33
N ILE A 255 4.89 35.32 8.03
CA ILE A 255 6.00 34.54 7.52
C ILE A 255 6.76 35.39 6.49
N PRO A 256 7.96 35.90 6.83
CA PRO A 256 8.82 36.51 5.81
C PRO A 256 9.27 35.41 4.83
N THR A 257 8.59 35.30 3.72
CA THR A 257 9.01 34.43 2.63
C THR A 257 10.08 35.15 1.81
N TYR A 258 11.25 34.54 1.73
CA TYR A 258 12.29 34.96 0.76
C TYR A 258 12.20 34.02 -0.43
N PRO A 259 11.44 34.35 -1.49
CA PRO A 259 11.33 33.45 -2.64
C PRO A 259 12.65 33.40 -3.38
N VAL A 260 13.26 32.22 -3.41
CA VAL A 260 14.42 31.97 -4.26
C VAL A 260 13.90 31.59 -5.63
N ASN A 261 14.13 32.42 -6.63
CA ASN A 261 13.79 32.11 -8.01
C ASN A 261 14.82 31.10 -8.57
N ALA A 262 14.48 29.81 -8.48
CA ALA A 262 15.28 28.71 -9.00
C ALA A 262 14.62 28.03 -10.22
N TYR A 263 13.58 28.63 -10.78
CA TYR A 263 12.90 28.13 -11.97
C TYR A 263 13.86 28.06 -13.17
N ARG A 264 13.70 27.01 -13.97
CA ARG A 264 14.45 26.82 -15.20
C ARG A 264 13.47 26.58 -16.35
N GLU A 265 13.58 27.38 -17.37
CA GLU A 265 12.85 27.14 -18.61
C GLU A 265 13.40 25.92 -19.35
N SER A 266 12.49 25.18 -19.98
CA SER A 266 12.92 24.17 -20.96
C SER A 266 13.53 24.88 -22.15
N LYS A 267 14.75 24.54 -22.51
CA LYS A 267 15.45 25.08 -23.69
C LYS A 267 14.97 24.44 -25.00
N SER A 268 14.16 23.42 -24.92
CA SER A 268 13.70 22.62 -26.05
C SER A 268 12.33 23.09 -26.53
N ASN A 269 12.19 23.32 -27.84
CA ASN A 269 10.88 23.54 -28.47
C ASN A 269 10.15 22.20 -28.79
N SER A 270 10.54 21.13 -28.11
CA SER A 270 9.91 19.80 -28.19
C SER A 270 8.54 19.79 -27.52
N LEU A 271 7.73 18.77 -27.79
CA LEU A 271 6.42 18.59 -27.18
C LEU A 271 6.49 18.61 -25.63
N LEU A 272 7.41 17.84 -25.06
CA LEU A 272 7.62 17.80 -23.60
C LEU A 272 8.03 19.18 -23.07
N GLY A 273 8.96 19.86 -23.74
CA GLY A 273 9.43 21.19 -23.35
C GLY A 273 8.35 22.25 -23.42
N GLN A 274 7.48 22.22 -24.45
CA GLN A 274 6.35 23.12 -24.57
C GLN A 274 5.32 22.90 -23.45
N LEU A 275 5.00 21.64 -23.11
CA LEU A 275 4.09 21.32 -22.02
C LEU A 275 4.62 21.82 -20.67
N GLN A 276 5.89 21.55 -20.37
CA GLN A 276 6.53 22.01 -19.14
C GLN A 276 6.58 23.54 -19.06
N SER A 277 6.88 24.23 -20.16
CA SER A 277 6.92 25.68 -20.23
C SER A 277 5.52 26.30 -20.03
N GLN A 278 4.46 25.71 -20.60
CA GLN A 278 3.10 26.19 -20.39
C GLN A 278 2.63 26.00 -18.93
N ILE A 279 3.03 24.91 -18.27
CA ILE A 279 2.77 24.72 -16.83
C ILE A 279 3.51 25.78 -16.03
N LEU A 280 4.80 26.02 -16.34
CA LEU A 280 5.63 26.99 -15.65
C LEU A 280 5.08 28.43 -15.70
N HIS A 281 4.55 28.84 -16.86
CA HIS A 281 4.04 30.20 -17.10
C HIS A 281 2.51 30.32 -16.98
N LEU A 282 1.84 29.29 -16.49
CA LEU A 282 0.37 29.22 -16.33
C LEU A 282 -0.36 29.47 -17.65
N GLU A 283 0.21 29.06 -18.78
CA GLU A 283 -0.32 29.28 -20.11
C GLU A 283 -1.14 28.09 -20.62
N ASN A 284 -2.06 28.37 -21.56
CA ASN A 284 -2.79 27.37 -22.34
C ASN A 284 -2.78 27.76 -23.82
N LYS A 285 -1.75 27.37 -24.52
CA LYS A 285 -1.54 27.69 -25.95
C LYS A 285 -1.54 26.39 -26.77
N PRO A 286 -1.96 26.47 -28.06
CA PRO A 286 -1.84 25.34 -28.97
C PRO A 286 -0.39 24.85 -29.04
N LEU A 287 -0.20 23.53 -28.93
CA LEU A 287 1.11 22.90 -29.03
C LEU A 287 1.53 22.73 -30.49
N ASN A 288 2.77 23.05 -30.80
CA ASN A 288 3.35 22.80 -32.10
C ASN A 288 4.15 21.50 -32.09
N ILE A 289 3.55 20.43 -32.59
CA ILE A 289 4.13 19.09 -32.56
C ILE A 289 4.92 18.83 -33.85
N ALA A 290 6.24 18.72 -33.75
CA ALA A 290 7.08 18.33 -34.85
C ALA A 290 6.81 16.85 -35.20
N LYS A 291 6.75 16.51 -36.50
CA LYS A 291 6.41 15.17 -36.98
C LYS A 291 7.31 14.04 -36.42
N ASN A 292 8.54 14.36 -36.06
CA ASN A 292 9.55 13.40 -35.54
C ASN A 292 9.83 13.62 -34.04
N ASP A 293 8.98 14.36 -33.35
CA ASP A 293 9.15 14.54 -31.90
C ASP A 293 8.85 13.24 -31.16
N ARG A 294 9.83 12.77 -30.38
CA ARG A 294 9.73 11.57 -29.52
C ARG A 294 9.96 11.88 -28.05
N THR A 295 9.95 13.16 -27.68
CA THR A 295 10.23 13.56 -26.29
C THR A 295 9.10 13.19 -25.33
N LEU A 296 7.87 13.04 -25.83
CA LEU A 296 6.74 12.46 -25.11
C LEU A 296 6.11 11.39 -25.99
N THR A 297 6.12 10.14 -25.51
CA THR A 297 5.57 9.00 -26.26
C THR A 297 4.53 8.24 -25.42
N LEU A 298 3.46 7.79 -26.09
CA LEU A 298 2.39 7.01 -25.49
C LEU A 298 2.29 5.65 -26.21
N HIS A 299 2.35 4.57 -25.44
CA HIS A 299 2.33 3.19 -25.95
C HIS A 299 1.13 2.42 -25.41
N SER A 300 0.29 1.92 -26.32
CA SER A 300 -0.79 0.99 -26.01
C SER A 300 -0.32 -0.44 -26.25
N CYS A 301 -0.20 -1.22 -25.19
CA CYS A 301 0.33 -2.57 -25.22
C CYS A 301 -0.78 -3.61 -25.01
N HIS A 302 -0.53 -4.87 -25.40
CA HIS A 302 -1.51 -5.95 -25.28
C HIS A 302 -1.50 -6.62 -23.90
N SER A 303 -0.37 -6.51 -23.15
CA SER A 303 -0.20 -7.12 -21.83
C SER A 303 0.90 -6.40 -21.05
N ALA A 304 0.96 -6.62 -19.73
CA ALA A 304 2.03 -6.10 -18.87
C ALA A 304 3.42 -6.63 -19.32
N MET A 305 3.50 -7.90 -19.72
CA MET A 305 4.73 -8.46 -20.31
C MET A 305 5.15 -7.67 -21.54
N ARG A 306 4.20 -7.39 -22.46
CA ARG A 306 4.49 -6.64 -23.68
C ARG A 306 4.85 -5.19 -23.42
N GLU A 307 4.31 -4.56 -22.37
CA GLU A 307 4.76 -3.23 -21.93
C GLU A 307 6.24 -3.22 -21.56
N VAL A 308 6.69 -4.23 -20.81
CA VAL A 308 8.09 -4.35 -20.37
C VAL A 308 9.02 -4.65 -21.55
N GLU A 309 8.59 -5.49 -22.50
CA GLU A 309 9.35 -5.75 -23.74
C GLU A 309 9.50 -4.50 -24.61
N VAL A 310 8.40 -3.76 -24.83
CA VAL A 310 8.41 -2.52 -25.62
C VAL A 310 9.26 -1.44 -24.94
N LEU A 311 9.21 -1.35 -23.59
CA LEU A 311 10.10 -0.47 -22.86
C LEU A 311 11.57 -0.84 -23.03
N HIS A 312 11.91 -2.14 -22.96
CA HIS A 312 13.27 -2.62 -23.15
C HIS A 312 13.82 -2.23 -24.52
N ASP A 313 13.04 -2.48 -25.59
CA ASP A 313 13.38 -2.11 -26.96
C ASP A 313 13.54 -0.58 -27.12
N TYR A 314 12.62 0.18 -26.50
CA TYR A 314 12.68 1.65 -26.51
C TYR A 314 13.96 2.19 -25.83
N LEU A 315 14.35 1.63 -24.69
CA LEU A 315 15.56 2.03 -24.00
C LEU A 315 16.83 1.65 -24.78
N LEU A 316 16.86 0.48 -25.42
CA LEU A 316 17.97 0.11 -26.32
C LEU A 316 18.11 1.08 -27.48
N ASP A 317 16.99 1.50 -28.11
CA ASP A 317 16.99 2.49 -29.19
C ASP A 317 17.56 3.85 -28.68
N LEU A 318 17.11 4.32 -27.51
CA LEU A 318 17.61 5.55 -26.90
C LEU A 318 19.10 5.50 -26.59
N PHE A 319 19.60 4.42 -25.99
CA PHE A 319 21.05 4.25 -25.70
C PHE A 319 21.90 4.17 -26.98
N ASN A 320 21.33 3.64 -28.08
CA ASN A 320 22.01 3.64 -29.37
C ASN A 320 22.05 5.03 -30.02
N GLN A 321 21.01 5.86 -29.83
CA GLN A 321 20.92 7.20 -30.42
C GLN A 321 21.73 8.24 -29.66
N ASP A 322 21.79 8.15 -28.33
CA ASP A 322 22.56 9.06 -27.46
C ASP A 322 23.61 8.31 -26.62
N PRO A 323 24.88 8.33 -27.06
CA PRO A 323 25.98 7.72 -26.31
C PRO A 323 26.24 8.34 -24.92
N ASN A 324 25.71 9.54 -24.62
CA ASN A 324 25.85 10.20 -23.32
C ASN A 324 24.72 9.79 -22.35
N LEU A 325 23.72 9.07 -22.82
CA LEU A 325 22.67 8.53 -21.98
C LEU A 325 23.18 7.25 -21.30
N THR A 326 23.06 7.20 -19.97
CA THR A 326 23.51 6.06 -19.18
C THR A 326 22.32 5.46 -18.39
N PRO A 327 22.39 4.17 -18.00
CA PRO A 327 21.27 3.54 -17.26
C PRO A 327 20.84 4.29 -15.99
N LYS A 328 21.76 4.98 -15.31
CA LYS A 328 21.43 5.79 -14.11
C LYS A 328 20.59 7.04 -14.43
N ASP A 329 20.56 7.48 -15.69
CA ASP A 329 19.80 8.64 -16.13
C ASP A 329 18.31 8.29 -16.39
N VAL A 330 17.96 7.01 -16.24
CA VAL A 330 16.62 6.47 -16.52
C VAL A 330 15.96 6.00 -15.24
N VAL A 331 14.71 6.41 -15.03
CA VAL A 331 13.83 5.89 -14.00
C VAL A 331 12.55 5.32 -14.64
N VAL A 332 12.12 4.17 -14.16
CA VAL A 332 10.87 3.53 -14.56
C VAL A 332 9.95 3.47 -13.34
N MET A 333 8.82 4.13 -13.42
CA MET A 333 7.85 4.22 -12.35
C MET A 333 6.58 3.45 -12.71
N VAL A 334 6.06 2.69 -11.76
CA VAL A 334 4.85 1.87 -11.91
C VAL A 334 3.88 2.19 -10.77
N ALA A 335 2.58 2.11 -11.02
CA ALA A 335 1.58 2.33 -9.97
C ALA A 335 1.68 1.31 -8.83
N ASP A 336 1.87 0.04 -9.20
CA ASP A 336 2.22 -1.08 -8.32
C ASP A 336 3.30 -1.92 -9.03
N ILE A 337 4.46 -2.05 -8.40
CA ILE A 337 5.61 -2.75 -9.00
C ILE A 337 5.47 -4.27 -8.90
N ASN A 338 4.72 -4.78 -7.91
CA ASN A 338 4.67 -6.20 -7.61
C ASN A 338 4.17 -7.04 -8.80
N PRO A 339 3.04 -6.71 -9.47
CA PRO A 339 2.59 -7.45 -10.64
C PRO A 339 3.57 -7.40 -11.83
N TYR A 340 4.42 -6.37 -11.89
CA TYR A 340 5.39 -6.19 -12.96
C TYR A 340 6.75 -6.86 -12.68
N THR A 341 7.09 -7.12 -11.42
CA THR A 341 8.38 -7.71 -11.01
C THR A 341 8.75 -8.97 -11.78
N PRO A 342 7.88 -9.99 -11.94
CA PRO A 342 8.24 -11.20 -12.70
C PRO A 342 8.56 -10.90 -14.17
N TYR A 343 7.83 -9.98 -14.78
CA TYR A 343 8.04 -9.60 -16.19
C TYR A 343 9.33 -8.79 -16.37
N ILE A 344 9.62 -7.88 -15.43
CA ILE A 344 10.87 -7.12 -15.44
C ILE A 344 12.07 -8.08 -15.31
N GLN A 345 12.00 -9.04 -14.39
CA GLN A 345 13.04 -10.04 -14.21
C GLN A 345 13.19 -10.94 -15.45
N ALA A 346 12.08 -11.33 -16.09
CA ALA A 346 12.09 -12.15 -17.27
C ALA A 346 12.72 -11.44 -18.49
N VAL A 347 12.46 -10.13 -18.68
CA VAL A 347 12.94 -9.36 -19.83
C VAL A 347 14.35 -8.80 -19.60
N PHE A 348 14.57 -8.09 -18.50
CA PHE A 348 15.84 -7.42 -18.20
C PHE A 348 16.89 -8.37 -17.59
N GLY A 349 16.46 -9.47 -16.97
CA GLY A 349 17.33 -10.45 -16.32
C GLY A 349 17.88 -11.54 -17.25
N GLN A 350 17.41 -11.62 -18.49
CA GLN A 350 17.89 -12.64 -19.44
C GLN A 350 19.37 -12.44 -19.81
N LYS A 351 20.15 -13.50 -19.64
CA LYS A 351 21.53 -13.56 -20.13
C LYS A 351 21.57 -14.22 -21.51
N ASN A 352 21.36 -13.44 -22.55
CA ASN A 352 21.37 -13.92 -23.93
C ASN A 352 22.78 -13.77 -24.55
N GLY A 353 23.73 -14.64 -24.17
CA GLY A 353 25.07 -14.67 -24.74
C GLY A 353 25.78 -13.30 -24.70
N ASP A 354 26.23 -12.81 -25.89
CA ASP A 354 26.93 -11.51 -26.03
C ASP A 354 25.98 -10.32 -26.26
N ALA A 355 24.66 -10.48 -26.12
CA ALA A 355 23.73 -9.37 -26.30
C ALA A 355 23.90 -8.29 -25.22
N PRO A 356 23.83 -7.00 -25.57
CA PRO A 356 23.96 -5.92 -24.59
C PRO A 356 22.83 -6.01 -23.55
N GLN A 357 23.22 -6.02 -22.28
CA GLN A 357 22.29 -6.06 -21.15
C GLN A 357 22.13 -4.67 -20.57
N ILE A 358 20.89 -4.28 -20.28
CA ILE A 358 20.58 -3.08 -19.53
C ILE A 358 20.62 -3.44 -18.04
N PRO A 359 21.60 -2.94 -17.25
CA PRO A 359 21.62 -3.19 -15.82
C PRO A 359 20.43 -2.50 -15.14
N PHE A 360 19.72 -3.22 -14.30
CA PHE A 360 18.53 -2.72 -13.62
C PHE A 360 18.55 -3.01 -12.12
N SER A 361 17.74 -2.28 -11.36
CA SER A 361 17.42 -2.52 -9.97
C SER A 361 15.92 -2.38 -9.74
N LEU A 362 15.38 -3.24 -8.87
CA LEU A 362 14.02 -3.18 -8.39
C LEU A 362 14.02 -2.58 -6.99
N SER A 363 13.18 -1.59 -6.78
CA SER A 363 12.96 -0.94 -5.49
C SER A 363 11.50 -1.03 -5.12
N ASP A 364 11.19 -0.95 -3.83
CA ASP A 364 9.83 -1.06 -3.27
C ASP A 364 9.14 -2.41 -3.52
N ASN A 365 9.91 -3.43 -3.88
CA ASN A 365 9.39 -4.77 -3.98
C ASN A 365 9.19 -5.34 -2.57
N LYS A 366 8.08 -6.02 -2.34
CA LYS A 366 7.84 -6.70 -1.08
C LYS A 366 8.87 -7.79 -0.85
N LEU A 367 9.37 -7.90 0.37
CA LEU A 367 10.36 -8.92 0.71
C LEU A 367 9.79 -10.33 0.49
N SER A 368 8.50 -10.53 0.77
CA SER A 368 7.78 -11.78 0.52
C SER A 368 7.74 -12.21 -0.95
N GLU A 369 7.90 -11.28 -1.89
CA GLU A 369 7.92 -11.57 -3.34
C GLU A 369 9.34 -11.72 -3.90
N SER A 370 10.34 -11.17 -3.19
CA SER A 370 11.74 -11.20 -3.62
C SER A 370 12.56 -12.30 -2.96
N ASP A 371 12.15 -12.77 -1.77
CA ASP A 371 12.84 -13.79 -1.00
C ASP A 371 11.95 -15.03 -0.79
N VAL A 372 12.38 -16.15 -1.38
CA VAL A 372 11.65 -17.42 -1.36
C VAL A 372 11.52 -17.97 0.06
N LEU A 373 12.50 -17.73 0.96
CA LEU A 373 12.44 -18.17 2.34
C LEU A 373 11.36 -17.41 3.11
N VAL A 374 11.30 -16.08 2.95
CA VAL A 374 10.25 -15.25 3.57
C VAL A 374 8.87 -15.67 3.08
N SER A 375 8.69 -15.84 1.77
CA SER A 375 7.43 -16.31 1.17
C SER A 375 7.00 -17.65 1.75
N SER A 376 7.94 -18.59 1.87
CA SER A 376 7.68 -19.93 2.42
C SER A 376 7.34 -19.91 3.90
N TYR A 377 8.05 -19.10 4.68
CA TYR A 377 7.78 -18.89 6.09
C TYR A 377 6.35 -18.35 6.31
N LEU A 378 5.94 -17.36 5.52
CA LEU A 378 4.58 -16.82 5.57
C LEU A 378 3.52 -17.84 5.11
N THR A 379 3.85 -18.69 4.13
CA THR A 379 2.97 -19.79 3.68
C THR A 379 2.77 -20.81 4.80
N LEU A 380 3.83 -21.18 5.53
CA LEU A 380 3.74 -22.09 6.67
C LEU A 380 2.86 -21.51 7.80
N LEU A 381 2.91 -20.21 8.07
CA LEU A 381 2.05 -19.57 9.08
C LEU A 381 0.56 -19.61 8.72
N ARG A 382 0.24 -19.72 7.43
CA ARG A 382 -1.15 -19.78 6.91
C ARG A 382 -1.67 -21.20 6.69
N LEU A 383 -0.93 -22.22 7.07
CA LEU A 383 -1.30 -23.64 6.90
C LEU A 383 -2.62 -24.03 7.61
N LYS A 384 -3.09 -23.23 8.58
CA LYS A 384 -4.36 -23.46 9.26
C LYS A 384 -5.53 -23.57 8.27
N GLU A 385 -5.54 -22.78 7.20
CA GLU A 385 -6.59 -22.73 6.18
C GLU A 385 -6.30 -23.63 4.96
N SER A 386 -5.15 -24.31 4.96
CA SER A 386 -4.73 -25.13 3.83
C SER A 386 -5.56 -26.42 3.74
N ASN A 387 -5.94 -26.77 2.51
CA ASN A 387 -6.50 -28.08 2.20
C ASN A 387 -5.42 -29.16 2.03
N PHE A 388 -4.13 -28.82 2.18
CA PHE A 388 -2.98 -29.70 1.97
C PHE A 388 -3.07 -30.45 0.64
N SER A 389 -3.32 -29.73 -0.46
CA SER A 389 -3.28 -30.33 -1.77
C SER A 389 -1.89 -30.90 -2.05
N ALA A 390 -1.83 -31.98 -2.85
CA ALA A 390 -0.54 -32.60 -3.18
C ALA A 390 0.40 -31.59 -3.85
N GLU A 391 -0.14 -30.70 -4.69
CA GLU A 391 0.62 -29.66 -5.40
C GLU A 391 1.20 -28.62 -4.45
N ASP A 392 0.40 -28.08 -3.51
CA ASP A 392 0.85 -27.08 -2.54
C ASP A 392 1.94 -27.61 -1.60
N VAL A 393 1.77 -28.84 -1.11
CA VAL A 393 2.75 -29.46 -0.22
C VAL A 393 4.05 -29.81 -0.96
N LEU A 394 3.96 -30.29 -2.20
CA LEU A 394 5.15 -30.58 -3.04
C LEU A 394 5.87 -29.31 -3.44
N ALA A 395 5.16 -28.19 -3.64
CA ALA A 395 5.78 -26.88 -3.93
C ALA A 395 6.68 -26.40 -2.78
N LEU A 396 6.38 -26.74 -1.53
CA LEU A 396 7.25 -26.44 -0.40
C LEU A 396 8.60 -27.18 -0.50
N LEU A 397 8.63 -28.40 -1.05
CA LEU A 397 9.87 -29.17 -1.27
C LEU A 397 10.69 -28.67 -2.47
N ASP A 398 10.14 -27.84 -3.35
CA ASP A 398 10.92 -27.17 -4.39
C ASP A 398 11.89 -26.12 -3.81
N ILE A 399 11.66 -25.69 -2.57
CA ILE A 399 12.47 -24.69 -1.88
C ILE A 399 13.76 -25.35 -1.34
N PRO A 400 14.96 -24.90 -1.77
CA PRO A 400 16.21 -25.54 -1.40
C PRO A 400 16.41 -25.65 0.12
N ALA A 401 16.23 -24.55 0.85
CA ALA A 401 16.43 -24.50 2.30
C ALA A 401 15.53 -25.49 3.07
N MET A 402 14.29 -25.69 2.60
CA MET A 402 13.35 -26.64 3.20
C MET A 402 13.68 -28.07 2.79
N ARG A 403 13.94 -28.32 1.52
CA ARG A 403 14.30 -29.63 0.99
C ARG A 403 15.54 -30.20 1.68
N GLU A 404 16.60 -29.39 1.82
CA GLU A 404 17.85 -29.78 2.50
C GLU A 404 17.63 -30.09 3.98
N ARG A 405 16.73 -29.34 4.65
CA ARG A 405 16.39 -29.59 6.07
C ARG A 405 15.84 -31.00 6.30
N PHE A 406 15.12 -31.55 5.33
CA PHE A 406 14.55 -32.89 5.38
C PHE A 406 15.38 -33.93 4.62
N ASN A 407 16.65 -33.66 4.33
CA ASN A 407 17.58 -34.56 3.65
C ASN A 407 17.05 -35.06 2.29
N LEU A 408 16.36 -34.19 1.55
CA LEU A 408 15.88 -34.47 0.19
C LEU A 408 16.75 -33.72 -0.81
N SER A 409 17.17 -34.41 -1.89
CA SER A 409 17.91 -33.78 -2.97
C SER A 409 16.96 -33.33 -4.11
N LEU A 410 17.44 -32.42 -4.99
CA LEU A 410 16.68 -32.03 -6.18
C LEU A 410 16.40 -33.22 -7.09
N ALA A 411 17.30 -34.20 -7.15
CA ALA A 411 17.16 -35.42 -7.94
C ALA A 411 16.08 -36.37 -7.41
N ASP A 412 15.68 -36.25 -6.15
CA ASP A 412 14.64 -37.08 -5.52
C ASP A 412 13.22 -36.58 -5.84
N LEU A 413 13.05 -35.31 -6.17
CA LEU A 413 11.72 -34.71 -6.36
C LEU A 413 10.87 -35.39 -7.45
N PRO A 414 11.41 -35.78 -8.62
CA PRO A 414 10.61 -36.51 -9.61
C PRO A 414 10.03 -37.80 -9.05
N LEU A 415 10.83 -38.55 -8.29
CA LEU A 415 10.41 -39.80 -7.67
C LEU A 415 9.37 -39.56 -6.55
N VAL A 416 9.56 -38.52 -5.74
CA VAL A 416 8.59 -38.13 -4.71
C VAL A 416 7.24 -37.77 -5.34
N ARG A 417 7.24 -37.05 -6.45
CA ARG A 417 6.02 -36.70 -7.21
C ARG A 417 5.34 -37.94 -7.78
N GLU A 418 6.11 -38.87 -8.33
CA GLU A 418 5.61 -40.16 -8.81
C GLU A 418 4.95 -40.93 -7.64
N TRP A 419 5.62 -41.05 -6.49
CA TRP A 419 5.07 -41.76 -5.32
C TRP A 419 3.79 -41.11 -4.78
N VAL A 420 3.73 -39.78 -4.72
CA VAL A 420 2.52 -39.05 -4.31
C VAL A 420 1.38 -39.33 -5.26
N ALA A 421 1.63 -39.36 -6.57
CA ALA A 421 0.62 -39.70 -7.58
C ALA A 421 0.15 -41.16 -7.48
N ASP A 422 1.09 -42.11 -7.36
CA ASP A 422 0.82 -43.56 -7.32
C ASP A 422 0.17 -44.00 -6.00
N SER A 423 0.52 -43.36 -4.89
CA SER A 423 -0.12 -43.61 -3.60
C SER A 423 -1.54 -43.06 -3.51
N GLY A 424 -1.95 -42.23 -4.47
CA GLY A 424 -3.28 -41.66 -4.56
C GLY A 424 -3.49 -40.43 -3.69
N ILE A 425 -2.43 -39.80 -3.17
CA ILE A 425 -2.52 -38.55 -2.39
C ILE A 425 -3.08 -37.45 -3.29
N ARG A 426 -4.11 -36.73 -2.79
CA ARG A 426 -4.70 -35.58 -3.48
C ARG A 426 -4.80 -34.39 -2.57
N PHE A 427 -5.38 -34.54 -1.38
CA PHE A 427 -5.57 -33.44 -0.38
C PHE A 427 -5.85 -34.01 1.01
N GLY A 428 -5.72 -33.16 2.03
CA GLY A 428 -6.05 -33.47 3.42
C GLY A 428 -4.93 -34.19 4.17
N LEU A 429 -4.73 -33.83 5.44
CA LEU A 429 -3.69 -34.40 6.27
C LEU A 429 -4.01 -35.82 6.72
N GLN A 430 -5.15 -36.00 7.39
CA GLN A 430 -5.52 -37.23 8.10
C GLN A 430 -6.66 -37.96 7.39
N LYS A 431 -6.79 -39.27 7.71
CA LYS A 431 -7.99 -40.00 7.42
C LYS A 431 -9.18 -39.40 8.18
N ASN A 432 -10.35 -39.31 7.55
CA ASN A 432 -11.57 -38.92 8.25
C ASN A 432 -11.85 -39.87 9.42
N GLN A 433 -12.62 -39.39 10.41
CA GLN A 433 -13.00 -40.21 11.59
C GLN A 433 -13.66 -41.55 11.21
N ASP A 434 -14.28 -41.64 10.04
CA ASP A 434 -14.85 -42.87 9.47
C ASP A 434 -13.82 -43.74 8.69
N GLY A 435 -12.56 -43.35 8.64
CA GLY A 435 -11.48 -44.11 8.00
C GLY A 435 -11.50 -44.16 6.47
N ILE A 436 -12.36 -43.36 5.81
CA ILE A 436 -12.71 -43.49 4.39
C ILE A 436 -11.84 -42.63 3.44
N ASN A 437 -11.01 -41.70 3.98
CA ASN A 437 -10.23 -40.81 3.11
C ASN A 437 -8.92 -41.46 2.63
N PHE A 438 -8.98 -42.23 1.56
CA PHE A 438 -7.82 -42.87 0.94
C PHE A 438 -6.91 -41.89 0.18
N ASN A 439 -7.34 -40.64 -0.05
CA ASN A 439 -6.59 -39.65 -0.81
C ASN A 439 -5.82 -38.68 0.10
N SER A 440 -5.77 -38.95 1.43
CA SER A 440 -5.04 -38.13 2.37
C SER A 440 -3.53 -38.43 2.36
N TRP A 441 -2.75 -37.48 2.84
CA TRP A 441 -1.31 -37.63 3.03
C TRP A 441 -0.99 -38.81 3.96
N GLN A 442 -1.71 -38.92 5.09
CA GLN A 442 -1.55 -40.05 6.00
C GLN A 442 -1.74 -41.40 5.29
N ALA A 443 -2.85 -41.55 4.55
CA ALA A 443 -3.12 -42.80 3.86
C ALA A 443 -2.06 -43.15 2.80
N GLY A 444 -1.61 -42.15 2.03
CA GLY A 444 -0.58 -42.37 1.04
C GLY A 444 0.79 -42.70 1.62
N LEU A 445 1.18 -42.01 2.70
CA LEU A 445 2.43 -42.31 3.41
C LEU A 445 2.41 -43.70 4.05
N GLU A 446 1.29 -44.14 4.63
CA GLU A 446 1.11 -45.51 5.12
C GLU A 446 1.35 -46.54 4.00
N ARG A 447 0.83 -46.28 2.80
CA ARG A 447 1.08 -47.14 1.62
C ARG A 447 2.55 -47.16 1.21
N MET A 448 3.22 -46.01 1.22
CA MET A 448 4.66 -45.91 0.93
C MET A 448 5.49 -46.65 1.92
N MET A 449 5.23 -46.49 3.24
CA MET A 449 5.95 -47.19 4.33
C MET A 449 5.66 -48.66 4.34
N LEU A 450 4.41 -49.09 4.06
CA LEU A 450 4.05 -50.49 3.93
C LEU A 450 4.76 -51.12 2.74
N GLY A 451 4.88 -50.40 1.59
CA GLY A 451 5.60 -50.87 0.41
C GLY A 451 7.08 -51.10 0.61
N TYR A 452 7.69 -50.39 1.58
CA TYR A 452 9.07 -50.71 2.02
C TYR A 452 9.16 -52.08 2.71
N ALA A 453 8.15 -52.45 3.52
CA ALA A 453 8.14 -53.68 4.29
C ALA A 453 7.51 -54.87 3.54
N MET A 454 6.51 -54.61 2.71
CA MET A 454 5.71 -55.64 2.02
C MET A 454 5.49 -55.25 0.55
N ARG A 455 5.60 -56.28 -0.33
CA ARG A 455 5.24 -56.08 -1.74
C ARG A 455 3.71 -56.21 -1.95
N GLU A 456 3.17 -55.58 -2.94
CA GLU A 456 1.76 -55.64 -3.33
C GLU A 456 1.24 -57.11 -3.50
N GLU A 457 2.09 -58.02 -3.98
CA GLU A 457 1.77 -59.42 -4.15
C GLU A 457 1.46 -60.18 -2.82
N HIS A 458 1.82 -59.59 -1.63
CA HIS A 458 1.45 -60.11 -0.33
C HIS A 458 0.03 -59.70 0.12
N GLY A 459 -0.65 -58.91 -0.69
CA GLY A 459 -2.03 -58.51 -0.46
C GLY A 459 -2.22 -57.31 0.47
N ILE A 460 -3.45 -57.10 0.91
CA ILE A 460 -3.89 -55.97 1.75
C ILE A 460 -3.57 -56.29 3.22
N TRP A 461 -2.93 -55.33 3.91
CA TRP A 461 -2.69 -55.40 5.35
C TRP A 461 -3.28 -54.14 6.03
N GLN A 462 -4.14 -54.36 7.03
CA GLN A 462 -4.87 -53.27 7.72
C GLN A 462 -5.52 -52.26 6.77
N ASP A 463 -6.27 -52.76 5.79
CA ASP A 463 -6.96 -51.97 4.78
C ASP A 463 -6.08 -51.12 3.85
N SER A 464 -4.74 -51.37 3.88
CA SER A 464 -3.78 -50.66 3.04
C SER A 464 -3.03 -51.64 2.11
N LEU A 465 -2.73 -51.20 0.88
CA LEU A 465 -1.92 -51.93 -0.07
C LEU A 465 -0.58 -51.20 -0.23
N GLY A 466 0.53 -51.94 -0.03
CA GLY A 466 1.87 -51.38 -0.10
C GLY A 466 2.21 -50.87 -1.51
N LEU A 467 2.94 -49.77 -1.60
CA LEU A 467 3.38 -49.18 -2.88
C LEU A 467 4.68 -49.85 -3.34
N ASN A 468 4.66 -50.62 -4.45
CA ASN A 468 5.82 -51.35 -4.94
C ASN A 468 7.03 -50.48 -5.30
N SER A 469 6.81 -49.25 -5.74
CA SER A 469 7.87 -48.32 -6.14
C SER A 469 8.72 -47.82 -4.94
N SER A 470 8.25 -47.99 -3.68
CA SER A 470 8.98 -47.60 -2.48
C SER A 470 9.85 -48.74 -1.85
N TYR A 471 9.87 -49.92 -2.46
CA TYR A 471 10.62 -51.08 -1.97
C TYR A 471 12.14 -50.90 -2.15
N GLY A 472 12.90 -51.37 -1.14
CA GLY A 472 14.37 -51.49 -1.18
C GLY A 472 15.10 -50.23 -0.71
N LEU A 473 16.22 -49.87 -1.37
CA LEU A 473 17.11 -48.76 -0.99
C LEU A 473 16.45 -47.38 -0.96
N LYS A 474 15.27 -47.26 -1.49
CA LYS A 474 14.48 -46.00 -1.51
C LYS A 474 13.69 -45.75 -0.20
N GLY A 475 13.73 -46.67 0.75
CA GLY A 475 13.01 -46.54 2.03
C GLY A 475 13.43 -45.31 2.86
N GLU A 476 14.69 -44.89 2.76
CA GLU A 476 15.18 -43.66 3.38
C GLU A 476 14.42 -42.43 2.90
N LEU A 477 14.15 -42.35 1.58
CA LEU A 477 13.39 -41.26 0.98
C LEU A 477 11.93 -41.20 1.51
N ALA A 478 11.27 -42.35 1.65
CA ALA A 478 9.96 -42.46 2.27
C ALA A 478 9.98 -42.00 3.75
N GLY A 479 11.04 -42.35 4.49
CA GLY A 479 11.25 -41.85 5.84
C GLY A 479 11.41 -40.33 5.93
N ASN A 480 12.23 -39.74 5.04
CA ASN A 480 12.43 -38.30 4.98
C ASN A 480 11.13 -37.53 4.63
N LEU A 481 10.34 -38.06 3.68
CA LEU A 481 9.04 -37.50 3.33
C LEU A 481 8.05 -37.62 4.49
N SER A 482 8.05 -38.74 5.22
CA SER A 482 7.22 -38.94 6.42
C SER A 482 7.61 -37.97 7.54
N HIS A 483 8.90 -37.69 7.71
CA HIS A 483 9.39 -36.72 8.69
C HIS A 483 8.93 -35.30 8.35
N PHE A 484 9.04 -34.89 7.09
CA PHE A 484 8.50 -33.61 6.60
C PHE A 484 6.99 -33.48 6.87
N PHE A 485 6.23 -34.52 6.52
CA PHE A 485 4.79 -34.52 6.75
C PHE A 485 4.42 -34.48 8.25
N THR A 486 5.16 -35.18 9.09
CA THR A 486 4.95 -35.15 10.55
C THR A 486 5.18 -33.76 11.12
N ALA A 487 6.21 -33.05 10.63
CA ALA A 487 6.46 -31.66 11.01
C ALA A 487 5.32 -30.72 10.56
N LEU A 488 4.82 -30.87 9.32
CA LEU A 488 3.67 -30.11 8.83
C LEU A 488 2.40 -30.38 9.65
N SER A 489 2.12 -31.64 9.99
CA SER A 489 0.97 -32.00 10.81
C SER A 489 1.05 -31.38 12.20
N ALA A 490 2.21 -31.47 12.86
CA ALA A 490 2.43 -30.88 14.17
C ALA A 490 2.28 -29.35 14.16
N LEU A 491 2.80 -28.70 13.11
CA LEU A 491 2.61 -27.27 12.93
C LEU A 491 1.13 -26.93 12.73
N HIS A 492 0.42 -27.66 11.88
CA HIS A 492 -1.01 -27.44 11.65
C HIS A 492 -1.82 -27.55 12.95
N GLU A 493 -1.58 -28.59 13.77
CA GLU A 493 -2.24 -28.76 15.06
C GLU A 493 -1.93 -27.59 16.01
N THR A 494 -0.70 -27.11 16.02
CA THR A 494 -0.28 -25.95 16.81
C THR A 494 -0.99 -24.66 16.37
N LEU A 495 -1.12 -24.45 15.06
CA LEU A 495 -1.80 -23.28 14.49
C LEU A 495 -3.31 -23.26 14.70
N GLN A 496 -3.94 -24.39 15.03
CA GLN A 496 -5.37 -24.46 15.38
C GLN A 496 -5.67 -23.91 16.79
N GLN A 497 -4.65 -23.79 17.63
CA GLN A 497 -4.77 -23.37 19.02
C GLN A 497 -4.49 -21.87 19.17
N THR A 498 -5.00 -21.28 20.25
CA THR A 498 -4.66 -19.94 20.68
C THR A 498 -3.50 -19.99 21.66
N HIS A 499 -2.61 -19.01 21.61
CA HIS A 499 -1.47 -18.95 22.52
C HIS A 499 -1.15 -17.51 22.94
N PHE A 500 -0.55 -17.35 24.12
CA PHE A 500 0.04 -16.09 24.56
C PHE A 500 1.27 -15.73 23.69
N ILE A 501 1.65 -14.46 23.68
CA ILE A 501 2.75 -13.98 22.81
C ILE A 501 4.09 -14.65 23.11
N GLU A 502 4.37 -15.00 24.36
CA GLU A 502 5.61 -15.70 24.73
C GLU A 502 5.67 -17.07 24.03
N LYS A 503 4.55 -17.79 24.02
CA LYS A 503 4.46 -19.08 23.34
C LYS A 503 4.50 -18.92 21.82
N TRP A 504 3.86 -17.88 21.27
CA TRP A 504 4.00 -17.56 19.85
C TRP A 504 5.45 -17.25 19.46
N GLN A 505 6.20 -16.51 20.28
CA GLN A 505 7.62 -16.26 20.03
C GLN A 505 8.42 -17.56 19.92
N GLU A 506 8.16 -18.55 20.81
CA GLU A 506 8.78 -19.87 20.73
C GLU A 506 8.39 -20.62 19.45
N ILE A 507 7.09 -20.67 19.12
CA ILE A 507 6.56 -21.36 17.94
C ILE A 507 7.15 -20.76 16.66
N LEU A 508 7.12 -19.42 16.52
CA LEU A 508 7.63 -18.71 15.35
C LEU A 508 9.15 -18.91 15.16
N THR A 509 9.90 -18.96 16.26
CA THR A 509 11.34 -19.22 16.22
C THR A 509 11.62 -20.69 15.90
N ALA A 510 10.87 -21.64 16.51
CA ALA A 510 10.99 -23.06 16.23
C ALA A 510 10.69 -23.39 14.76
N LEU A 511 9.69 -22.75 14.15
CA LEU A 511 9.34 -22.91 12.75
C LEU A 511 10.54 -22.67 11.83
N LEU A 512 11.40 -21.68 12.11
CA LEU A 512 12.60 -21.43 11.33
C LEU A 512 13.58 -22.60 11.40
N SER A 513 13.84 -23.12 12.60
CA SER A 513 14.77 -24.23 12.79
C SER A 513 14.23 -25.59 12.33
N ASP A 514 12.92 -25.78 12.38
CA ASP A 514 12.28 -27.06 12.05
C ASP A 514 12.13 -27.25 10.54
N PHE A 515 11.91 -26.16 9.78
CA PHE A 515 11.61 -26.22 8.35
C PHE A 515 12.75 -25.74 7.45
N PHE A 516 13.71 -24.96 7.94
CA PHE A 516 14.75 -24.39 7.11
C PHE A 516 16.15 -24.76 7.61
N VAL A 517 17.05 -25.04 6.67
CA VAL A 517 18.47 -25.18 6.97
C VAL A 517 19.10 -23.81 7.12
N GLN A 518 19.92 -23.62 8.14
CA GLN A 518 20.71 -22.42 8.31
C GLN A 518 22.10 -22.62 7.71
N ASN A 519 22.38 -21.88 6.65
CA ASN A 519 23.66 -21.85 5.94
C ASN A 519 24.02 -20.41 5.57
N GLU A 520 25.11 -20.20 4.82
CA GLU A 520 25.56 -18.85 4.41
C GLU A 520 24.49 -18.10 3.61
N ASP A 521 23.70 -18.78 2.76
CA ASP A 521 22.69 -18.17 1.90
C ASP A 521 21.41 -17.78 2.65
N THR A 522 21.07 -18.47 3.74
CA THR A 522 19.81 -18.32 4.49
C THR A 522 19.96 -17.54 5.79
N SER A 523 21.19 -17.42 6.32
CA SER A 523 21.45 -16.87 7.67
C SER A 523 20.96 -15.42 7.83
N ASP A 524 21.17 -14.56 6.85
CA ASP A 524 20.77 -13.16 6.92
C ASP A 524 19.24 -13.01 6.95
N THR A 525 18.53 -13.76 6.10
CA THR A 525 17.06 -13.75 6.07
C THR A 525 16.47 -14.35 7.35
N ILE A 526 17.03 -15.46 7.86
CA ILE A 526 16.60 -16.08 9.12
C ILE A 526 16.79 -15.10 10.29
N PHE A 527 17.96 -14.44 10.37
CA PHE A 527 18.23 -13.44 11.39
C PHE A 527 17.24 -12.27 11.32
N TYR A 528 16.95 -11.77 10.12
CA TYR A 528 15.97 -10.71 9.93
C TYR A 528 14.57 -11.11 10.42
N ILE A 529 14.10 -12.31 10.07
CA ILE A 529 12.80 -12.80 10.54
C ILE A 529 12.79 -12.91 12.09
N GLN A 530 13.85 -13.45 12.68
CA GLN A 530 13.98 -13.53 14.15
C GLN A 530 13.95 -12.16 14.83
N GLU A 531 14.59 -11.15 14.24
CA GLU A 531 14.55 -9.78 14.74
C GLU A 531 13.11 -9.27 14.77
N LYS A 532 12.33 -9.47 13.69
CA LYS A 532 10.92 -9.04 13.64
C LYS A 532 10.01 -9.78 14.60
N ILE A 533 10.26 -11.07 14.84
CA ILE A 533 9.57 -11.86 15.88
C ILE A 533 9.85 -11.27 17.27
N ASN A 534 11.11 -10.96 17.57
CA ASN A 534 11.51 -10.39 18.84
C ASN A 534 10.94 -8.99 19.05
N GLU A 535 10.96 -8.14 18.03
CA GLU A 535 10.31 -6.80 18.05
C GLU A 535 8.81 -6.91 18.37
N LEU A 536 8.11 -7.89 17.80
CA LEU A 536 6.69 -8.09 18.07
C LEU A 536 6.47 -8.51 19.53
N ALA A 537 7.23 -9.48 20.01
CA ALA A 537 7.11 -9.99 21.37
C ALA A 537 7.42 -8.91 22.42
N GLU A 538 8.48 -8.13 22.22
CA GLU A 538 8.87 -6.99 23.06
C GLU A 538 7.78 -5.90 23.08
N HIS A 539 7.22 -5.58 21.90
CA HIS A 539 6.17 -4.60 21.79
C HIS A 539 4.91 -4.98 22.58
N LEU A 540 4.46 -6.25 22.46
CA LEU A 540 3.28 -6.72 23.17
C LEU A 540 3.53 -6.86 24.68
N LYS A 541 4.73 -7.26 25.11
CA LYS A 541 5.15 -7.27 26.51
C LYS A 541 5.11 -5.86 27.12
N THR A 542 5.63 -4.87 26.39
CA THR A 542 5.61 -3.45 26.82
C THR A 542 4.18 -2.94 26.98
N LEU A 543 3.23 -3.42 26.19
CA LEU A 543 1.81 -3.07 26.28
C LEU A 543 1.05 -3.90 27.33
N HIS A 544 1.72 -4.79 28.07
CA HIS A 544 1.11 -5.73 29.01
C HIS A 544 -0.09 -6.49 28.40
N PHE A 545 0.06 -6.88 27.12
CA PHE A 545 -0.99 -7.60 26.39
C PHE A 545 -1.01 -9.07 26.84
N ALA A 546 -2.01 -9.42 27.64
CA ALA A 546 -2.12 -10.72 28.32
C ALA A 546 -3.25 -11.61 27.75
N GLU A 547 -3.59 -11.45 26.49
CA GLU A 547 -4.62 -12.24 25.82
C GLU A 547 -3.99 -13.26 24.87
N GLU A 548 -4.65 -14.40 24.72
CA GLU A 548 -4.26 -15.39 23.74
C GLU A 548 -4.60 -14.92 22.31
N LEU A 549 -3.72 -15.19 21.38
CA LEU A 549 -3.82 -14.80 19.98
C LEU A 549 -3.99 -16.03 19.08
N GLN A 550 -4.79 -15.89 18.04
CA GLN A 550 -4.95 -16.87 16.98
C GLN A 550 -3.84 -16.73 15.93
N ALA A 551 -3.54 -17.83 15.24
CA ALA A 551 -2.52 -17.89 14.18
C ALA A 551 -2.75 -16.85 13.07
N ASP A 552 -4.00 -16.60 12.67
CA ASP A 552 -4.34 -15.67 11.59
C ASP A 552 -3.92 -14.23 11.91
N VAL A 553 -4.12 -13.81 13.17
CA VAL A 553 -3.68 -12.49 13.66
C VAL A 553 -2.16 -12.39 13.64
N ILE A 554 -1.47 -13.42 14.12
CA ILE A 554 0.00 -13.47 14.15
C ILE A 554 0.57 -13.46 12.73
N ALA A 555 -0.01 -14.25 11.82
CA ALA A 555 0.42 -14.30 10.41
C ALA A 555 0.32 -12.93 9.74
N ASP A 556 -0.77 -12.20 9.94
CA ASP A 556 -0.93 -10.84 9.36
C ASP A 556 0.06 -9.85 9.96
N VAL A 557 0.26 -9.87 11.28
CA VAL A 557 1.20 -8.96 11.96
C VAL A 557 2.64 -9.21 11.50
N ILE A 558 3.05 -10.47 11.42
CA ILE A 558 4.39 -10.83 10.96
C ILE A 558 4.55 -10.46 9.48
N THR A 559 3.52 -10.71 8.64
CA THR A 559 3.54 -10.29 7.23
C THR A 559 3.80 -8.79 7.11
N MET A 560 3.03 -7.96 7.82
CA MET A 560 3.21 -6.50 7.81
C MET A 560 4.62 -6.09 8.25
N LYS A 561 5.14 -6.68 9.35
CA LYS A 561 6.48 -6.36 9.85
C LYS A 561 7.62 -6.77 8.91
N LEU A 562 7.46 -7.87 8.18
CA LEU A 562 8.45 -8.33 7.20
C LEU A 562 8.40 -7.52 5.90
N GLU A 563 7.23 -7.00 5.52
CA GLU A 563 7.06 -6.15 4.34
C GLU A 563 7.54 -4.70 4.55
N ASP A 564 7.60 -4.22 5.80
CA ASP A 564 8.09 -2.88 6.16
C ASP A 564 9.63 -2.73 6.05
N ALA A 565 10.34 -3.71 5.49
CA ALA A 565 11.80 -3.67 5.35
C ALA A 565 12.26 -2.48 4.49
N PRO A 566 13.20 -1.65 4.95
CA PRO A 566 13.75 -0.57 4.15
C PRO A 566 14.64 -1.13 3.03
N ASN A 567 14.06 -1.36 1.86
CA ASN A 567 14.80 -1.77 0.65
C ASN A 567 15.65 -0.65 0.02
N SER A 568 16.03 0.36 0.81
CA SER A 568 16.58 1.64 0.34
C SER A 568 18.04 1.61 -0.16
N LEU A 569 18.79 0.51 0.03
CA LEU A 569 20.24 0.51 -0.22
C LEU A 569 20.67 0.23 -1.66
N LYS A 570 19.75 -0.09 -2.57
CA LYS A 570 20.10 -0.45 -3.96
C LYS A 570 19.81 0.64 -4.99
N PHE A 571 19.35 1.82 -4.57
CA PHE A 571 19.09 2.95 -5.46
C PHE A 571 20.36 3.55 -6.07
N LEU A 572 20.27 3.96 -7.34
CA LEU A 572 21.27 4.77 -8.05
C LEU A 572 22.65 4.13 -8.27
N ALA A 573 22.78 2.80 -8.16
CA ALA A 573 24.06 2.10 -8.38
C ALA A 573 24.49 2.00 -9.87
N GLY A 574 24.20 3.01 -10.69
CA GLY A 574 24.56 2.98 -12.12
C GLY A 574 23.62 2.14 -13.00
N LYS A 575 22.42 1.86 -12.54
CA LYS A 575 21.43 0.98 -13.16
C LYS A 575 20.15 1.74 -13.50
N VAL A 576 19.31 1.19 -14.39
CA VAL A 576 17.93 1.63 -14.56
C VAL A 576 17.15 1.27 -13.31
N ASN A 577 16.49 2.25 -12.70
CA ASN A 577 15.76 2.04 -11.45
C ASN A 577 14.26 1.83 -11.74
N PHE A 578 13.74 0.67 -11.38
CA PHE A 578 12.31 0.38 -11.36
C PHE A 578 11.78 0.60 -9.94
N CYS A 579 10.76 1.43 -9.78
CA CYS A 579 10.19 1.77 -8.48
C CYS A 579 8.71 2.13 -8.59
N THR A 580 8.04 2.30 -7.46
CA THR A 580 6.74 2.99 -7.43
C THR A 580 6.94 4.50 -7.62
N LEU A 581 5.84 5.24 -7.88
CA LEU A 581 5.94 6.69 -8.13
C LEU A 581 6.39 7.50 -6.90
N LEU A 582 6.28 6.94 -5.69
CA LEU A 582 6.51 7.69 -4.45
C LEU A 582 7.99 7.96 -4.12
N PRO A 583 8.94 7.00 -4.19
CA PRO A 583 10.29 7.19 -3.65
C PRO A 583 11.16 8.17 -4.45
N MET A 584 10.97 8.27 -5.76
CA MET A 584 11.75 9.14 -6.66
C MET A 584 11.06 10.47 -6.96
N ARG A 585 10.19 10.88 -6.07
CA ARG A 585 9.42 12.11 -6.16
C ARG A 585 10.34 13.33 -6.32
N SER A 586 10.03 14.16 -7.30
CA SER A 586 10.74 15.42 -7.56
C SER A 586 12.23 15.31 -7.90
N VAL A 587 12.76 14.11 -8.13
CA VAL A 587 14.15 13.93 -8.60
C VAL A 587 14.19 13.98 -10.12
N PRO A 588 15.03 14.88 -10.72
CA PRO A 588 15.10 14.98 -12.17
C PRO A 588 15.90 13.83 -12.79
N PHE A 589 15.36 13.24 -13.86
CA PHE A 589 16.02 12.26 -14.71
C PHE A 589 15.98 12.70 -16.17
N LYS A 590 16.94 12.23 -16.99
CA LYS A 590 16.89 12.48 -18.44
C LYS A 590 15.70 11.77 -19.07
N VAL A 591 15.44 10.52 -18.65
CA VAL A 591 14.32 9.69 -19.13
C VAL A 591 13.45 9.25 -17.96
N VAL A 592 12.17 9.55 -18.02
CA VAL A 592 11.15 9.08 -17.09
C VAL A 592 10.18 8.19 -17.84
N CYS A 593 10.01 6.97 -17.37
CA CYS A 593 9.07 6.00 -17.94
C CYS A 593 7.96 5.69 -16.93
N LEU A 594 6.70 5.80 -17.37
CA LEU A 594 5.51 5.47 -16.59
C LEU A 594 4.83 4.25 -17.20
N LEU A 595 4.80 3.13 -16.48
CA LEU A 595 4.19 1.88 -16.91
C LEU A 595 2.89 1.61 -16.15
N GLY A 596 1.99 0.85 -16.78
CA GLY A 596 0.75 0.43 -16.15
C GLY A 596 -0.22 1.58 -15.88
N MET A 597 -0.23 2.58 -16.76
CA MET A 597 -1.15 3.73 -16.65
C MET A 597 -2.55 3.33 -17.13
N ASN A 598 -3.16 2.35 -16.44
CA ASN A 598 -4.48 1.82 -16.75
C ASN A 598 -5.58 2.55 -15.96
N ASP A 599 -6.78 2.64 -16.50
CA ASP A 599 -7.93 3.33 -15.87
C ASP A 599 -8.28 2.74 -14.48
N ALA A 600 -8.21 1.42 -14.32
CA ALA A 600 -8.52 0.76 -13.04
C ALA A 600 -7.39 0.86 -12.00
N ASP A 601 -6.13 1.05 -12.42
CA ASP A 601 -4.96 0.95 -11.57
C ASP A 601 -4.44 2.32 -11.09
N TYR A 602 -4.63 3.36 -11.92
CA TYR A 602 -4.11 4.69 -11.64
C TYR A 602 -5.01 5.81 -12.18
N PRO A 603 -5.35 6.86 -11.41
CA PRO A 603 -5.00 7.06 -10.00
C PRO A 603 -5.73 6.06 -9.08
N ARG A 604 -5.04 5.62 -8.03
CA ARG A 604 -5.57 4.65 -7.07
C ARG A 604 -6.77 5.25 -6.32
N THR A 605 -7.83 4.49 -6.20
CA THR A 605 -9.01 4.88 -5.44
C THR A 605 -9.04 4.12 -4.11
N GLN A 606 -9.24 4.84 -3.02
CA GLN A 606 -9.46 4.25 -1.71
C GLN A 606 -10.87 4.60 -1.26
N THR A 607 -11.70 3.60 -1.08
CA THR A 607 -13.03 3.79 -0.48
C THR A 607 -12.84 4.09 1.01
N PRO A 608 -13.34 5.23 1.52
CA PRO A 608 -13.30 5.53 2.94
C PRO A 608 -14.05 4.47 3.74
N ASN A 609 -13.61 4.22 4.97
CA ASN A 609 -14.37 3.37 5.88
C ASN A 609 -15.72 4.02 6.16
N SER A 610 -16.81 3.24 6.26
CA SER A 610 -18.16 3.74 6.48
C SER A 610 -18.31 4.57 7.77
N PHE A 611 -17.39 4.40 8.70
CA PHE A 611 -17.34 5.13 9.97
C PHE A 611 -16.34 6.29 9.98
N ASP A 612 -15.65 6.58 8.87
CA ASP A 612 -14.75 7.73 8.76
C ASP A 612 -15.57 9.03 8.66
N LEU A 613 -15.44 9.89 9.66
CA LEU A 613 -16.16 11.16 9.74
C LEU A 613 -15.55 12.23 8.81
N MET A 614 -14.26 12.11 8.43
CA MET A 614 -13.60 13.07 7.54
C MET A 614 -14.21 13.08 6.15
N GLN A 615 -14.82 11.97 5.68
CA GLN A 615 -15.52 11.92 4.40
C GLN A 615 -16.69 12.92 4.29
N TYR A 616 -17.21 13.36 5.43
CA TYR A 616 -18.33 14.33 5.51
C TYR A 616 -17.88 15.76 5.86
N HIS A 617 -16.61 15.94 6.20
CA HIS A 617 -16.07 17.23 6.61
C HIS A 617 -14.68 17.47 5.99
N HIS A 618 -14.68 17.95 4.75
CA HIS A 618 -13.44 18.22 4.02
C HIS A 618 -12.83 19.57 4.40
N GLN A 619 -11.52 19.57 4.62
CA GLN A 619 -10.72 20.80 4.81
C GLN A 619 -9.60 20.85 3.75
N LYS A 620 -9.17 22.10 3.43
CA LYS A 620 -7.98 22.29 2.56
C LYS A 620 -6.76 21.70 3.30
N GLY A 621 -5.98 20.89 2.56
CA GLY A 621 -4.84 20.18 3.13
C GLY A 621 -5.16 18.75 3.59
N ASP A 622 -6.40 18.29 3.53
CA ASP A 622 -6.74 16.87 3.72
C ASP A 622 -6.10 16.03 2.61
N ARG A 623 -5.45 14.94 3.01
CA ARG A 623 -4.86 14.00 2.05
C ARG A 623 -5.90 13.06 1.48
N VAL A 624 -6.00 13.06 0.15
CA VAL A 624 -6.83 12.13 -0.62
C VAL A 624 -5.92 11.37 -1.57
N ARG A 625 -5.88 10.05 -1.48
CA ARG A 625 -5.00 9.19 -2.28
C ARG A 625 -5.03 9.51 -3.78
N ARG A 626 -6.23 9.73 -4.30
CA ARG A 626 -6.45 10.07 -5.71
C ARG A 626 -5.80 11.41 -6.10
N ASP A 627 -5.85 12.41 -5.23
CA ASP A 627 -5.26 13.71 -5.48
C ASP A 627 -3.73 13.67 -5.30
N ASP A 628 -3.23 12.83 -4.38
CA ASP A 628 -1.80 12.54 -4.24
C ASP A 628 -1.25 11.90 -5.53
N ASP A 629 -1.93 10.89 -6.08
CA ASP A 629 -1.51 10.20 -7.31
C ASP A 629 -1.52 11.14 -8.53
N ARG A 630 -2.50 12.04 -8.63
CA ARG A 630 -2.54 13.07 -9.68
C ARG A 630 -1.34 14.00 -9.58
N TYR A 631 -0.99 14.41 -8.39
CA TYR A 631 0.15 15.28 -8.19
C TYR A 631 1.48 14.56 -8.43
N LEU A 632 1.58 13.28 -8.07
CA LEU A 632 2.73 12.44 -8.41
C LEU A 632 2.94 12.31 -9.92
N PHE A 633 1.85 12.17 -10.69
CA PHE A 633 1.92 12.14 -12.14
C PHE A 633 2.43 13.47 -12.72
N LEU A 634 1.94 14.60 -12.21
CA LEU A 634 2.46 15.92 -12.57
C LEU A 634 3.96 16.05 -12.28
N GLU A 635 4.39 15.65 -11.08
CA GLU A 635 5.80 15.69 -10.70
C GLU A 635 6.67 14.78 -11.58
N ALA A 636 6.18 13.60 -11.96
CA ALA A 636 6.90 12.69 -12.86
C ALA A 636 7.08 13.32 -14.25
N LEU A 637 6.03 13.95 -14.81
CA LEU A 637 6.13 14.69 -16.08
C LEU A 637 7.15 15.83 -16.01
N LEU A 638 7.15 16.57 -14.91
CA LEU A 638 8.08 17.70 -14.71
C LEU A 638 9.52 17.25 -14.38
N ALA A 639 9.68 16.04 -13.85
CA ALA A 639 11.00 15.45 -13.58
C ALA A 639 11.73 14.99 -14.85
N ALA A 640 11.01 14.69 -15.93
CA ALA A 640 11.57 14.28 -17.21
C ALA A 640 12.30 15.45 -17.90
N ARG A 641 13.59 15.31 -18.19
CA ARG A 641 14.41 16.37 -18.80
C ARG A 641 14.43 16.29 -20.33
N ASP A 642 14.58 15.07 -20.86
CA ASP A 642 14.77 14.86 -22.30
C ASP A 642 13.61 14.03 -22.88
N TYR A 643 13.20 12.94 -22.17
CA TYR A 643 12.19 12.01 -22.65
C TYR A 643 11.22 11.60 -21.54
N CYS A 644 9.94 11.54 -21.88
CA CYS A 644 8.86 10.98 -21.07
C CYS A 644 8.15 9.87 -21.85
N TYR A 645 8.22 8.64 -21.35
CA TYR A 645 7.57 7.47 -21.92
C TYR A 645 6.38 7.08 -21.05
N ILE A 646 5.23 6.86 -21.65
CA ILE A 646 4.01 6.42 -20.94
C ILE A 646 3.46 5.19 -21.63
N SER A 647 3.11 4.15 -20.88
CA SER A 647 2.47 2.96 -21.44
C SER A 647 1.29 2.48 -20.57
N TYR A 648 0.39 1.76 -21.24
CA TYR A 648 -0.77 1.14 -20.62
C TYR A 648 -1.18 -0.13 -21.37
N VAL A 649 -1.90 -1.03 -20.70
CA VAL A 649 -2.47 -2.23 -21.30
C VAL A 649 -3.78 -1.86 -21.99
N GLY A 650 -3.74 -1.64 -23.30
CA GLY A 650 -4.90 -1.18 -24.10
C GLY A 650 -5.83 -2.28 -24.56
N ARG A 651 -5.56 -3.57 -24.24
CA ARG A 651 -6.42 -4.71 -24.58
C ARG A 651 -6.39 -5.78 -23.51
N SER A 652 -7.50 -6.49 -23.36
CA SER A 652 -7.62 -7.65 -22.47
C SER A 652 -6.99 -8.88 -23.13
N ILE A 653 -6.20 -9.63 -22.36
CA ILE A 653 -5.56 -10.88 -22.82
C ILE A 653 -6.58 -11.99 -23.09
N THR A 654 -7.70 -12.01 -22.32
CA THR A 654 -8.69 -13.09 -22.37
C THR A 654 -9.66 -12.97 -23.55
N ASP A 655 -10.13 -11.76 -23.85
CA ASP A 655 -11.20 -11.53 -24.82
C ASP A 655 -10.87 -10.45 -25.87
N ASN A 656 -9.64 -9.92 -25.83
CA ASN A 656 -9.14 -8.89 -26.75
C ASN A 656 -9.98 -7.60 -26.80
N GLN A 657 -10.82 -7.35 -25.78
CA GLN A 657 -11.60 -6.12 -25.66
C GLN A 657 -10.66 -4.93 -25.42
N PRO A 658 -10.96 -3.75 -25.99
CA PRO A 658 -10.18 -2.54 -25.73
C PRO A 658 -10.32 -2.12 -24.26
N LYS A 659 -9.20 -1.68 -23.69
CA LYS A 659 -9.12 -1.07 -22.37
C LYS A 659 -8.70 0.38 -22.48
N GLU A 660 -9.31 1.23 -21.68
CA GLU A 660 -8.97 2.65 -21.67
C GLU A 660 -7.71 2.93 -20.85
N PRO A 661 -6.93 3.93 -21.22
CA PRO A 661 -5.83 4.41 -20.41
C PRO A 661 -6.35 5.09 -19.13
N SER A 662 -5.44 5.35 -18.21
CA SER A 662 -5.71 6.21 -17.06
C SER A 662 -6.33 7.56 -17.50
N VAL A 663 -7.23 8.09 -16.69
CA VAL A 663 -7.80 9.45 -16.89
C VAL A 663 -6.75 10.57 -16.86
N LEU A 664 -5.51 10.26 -16.48
CA LEU A 664 -4.39 11.20 -16.46
C LEU A 664 -3.62 11.21 -17.78
N VAL A 665 -3.79 10.20 -18.62
CA VAL A 665 -3.18 10.03 -19.92
C VAL A 665 -4.10 10.53 -21.03
#